data_be9236d5eec038844eefb9bc58c1ea3a
#
_entry.id   be9236d5eec038844eefb9bc58c1ea3a
#
_cell.length_a   1.000
_cell.length_b   1.000
_cell.length_c   1.000
_cell.angle_alpha   90.00
_cell.angle_beta   90.00
_cell.angle_gamma   90.00
#
_symmetry.space_group_name_H-M   'P 1'
#
loop_
_entity.id
_entity.type
_entity.pdbx_description
1 polymer ?
#
loop_
_entity_poly.entity_id
_entity_poly.type
_entity_poly.pdbx_seq_one_letter_code
_entity_poly.pdbx_strand_id
1 'polypeptide(L)'
;MDNNFSAQVKEIISFSREEALRLGNDFIGTEHLLLGMIREGENTAVKILKSFNVDLYELRKEIELAVKDKTGKNVANINSLPLTKQAEKVIRVTVLEAKALKSNTVETEHLMLSILKNKENIATQILNQFDVDYDLFRQELGIVKSNEPRAEFPEENEEEFEEEKKSGALKSTPKQAAGGKSKTPVLDNFGRDITRMAEMGTLDPIVGREKEIERVSQILSRRKKNNPILIGEPGVGKTAIVEGLALRIVQRKVSRVLFDKRVISLDLAALVAGTKYRGQFEERMKAIMNELEKNRDVILFIDELHTIVGAGGASGSLDASNIFKPALARGELQCIGASTLDEYRMHIEKDGALDRRFQKVIIDPPSVEDTIQILNNIKSKYEDYHNVNYDQESIDACVKLSDRYITDRLLPDKAIDVMDEVGARVHLKNINVPPTITELEQKIEEVKGEKNKVVKSQKFEEAASLRDTEKRLQEELEKAKADWEEESKHRKFPIGEEDIAEVISMMTGIPVKRMVQAETEKLRRMSDDMRGMVIGQNEAIQKVVKAIQRNRVGLKDPKKPIGTFIFLGPTGVGKTELARALARHLFDSEESLIRIDMSEYMEKFTVSRLIGAPPGYVGYEEGGQLTERVRRKPYSVILLDEIEKAHPDIYNILLQVLDDGQLTDGLGRKVDFKNTLIIMTSNIGVRQLKDFGTGVGFTTSAKMESEEEANKAVIEKALKKTFSPEFLNRIDDVVIFNSLSRENIFDIIDILMKGVMKRLTNLGFSLELSEKAKSFLADKGYDSQFGARPLHRAIQKYLEDPLAEEILNMNVKEGDVLVADTDEEQTKLSFTFKQRTSAPTKAS
;
A
#
# COMPACT_ATOMS: atom_id res chain seq x y z
N MET A 1 20.94 -3.97 -3.77
CA MET A 1 21.22 -5.39 -4.07
C MET A 1 22.70 -5.71 -4.27
N ASP A 2 23.64 -4.81 -4.02
CA ASP A 2 24.96 -4.89 -4.66
C ASP A 2 26.14 -5.21 -3.75
N ASN A 3 25.98 -5.33 -2.46
CA ASN A 3 27.16 -5.47 -1.57
C ASN A 3 27.68 -6.89 -1.34
N ASN A 4 26.94 -7.94 -1.74
CA ASN A 4 27.35 -9.33 -1.47
C ASN A 4 27.82 -10.13 -2.70
N PHE A 5 27.79 -9.55 -3.90
CA PHE A 5 28.25 -10.23 -5.11
C PHE A 5 29.75 -9.98 -5.35
N SER A 6 30.50 -11.06 -5.67
CA SER A 6 31.90 -10.93 -6.07
C SER A 6 32.07 -10.12 -7.36
N ALA A 7 33.26 -9.64 -7.62
CA ALA A 7 33.58 -8.88 -8.84
C ALA A 7 33.26 -9.72 -10.10
N GLN A 8 33.59 -11.01 -10.07
CA GLN A 8 33.34 -11.95 -11.17
C GLN A 8 31.83 -12.12 -11.46
N VAL A 9 30.99 -12.24 -10.45
CA VAL A 9 29.52 -12.36 -10.63
C VAL A 9 28.94 -11.07 -11.22
N LYS A 10 29.44 -9.91 -10.82
CA LYS A 10 29.01 -8.63 -11.41
C LYS A 10 29.38 -8.51 -12.88
N GLU A 11 30.58 -9.00 -13.22
CA GLU A 11 31.05 -9.03 -14.59
C GLU A 11 30.25 -10.00 -15.47
N ILE A 12 29.93 -11.19 -14.95
CA ILE A 12 29.04 -12.16 -15.60
C ILE A 12 27.68 -11.56 -15.91
N ILE A 13 27.08 -10.81 -14.96
CA ILE A 13 25.80 -10.11 -15.19
C ILE A 13 25.93 -9.06 -16.30
N SER A 14 27.07 -8.36 -16.39
CA SER A 14 27.34 -7.43 -17.48
C SER A 14 27.45 -8.15 -18.82
N PHE A 15 28.22 -9.23 -18.91
CA PHE A 15 28.33 -10.05 -20.11
C PHE A 15 27.00 -10.68 -20.52
N SER A 16 26.16 -11.05 -19.56
CA SER A 16 24.82 -11.59 -19.85
C SER A 16 23.94 -10.58 -20.59
N ARG A 17 24.07 -9.29 -20.27
CA ARG A 17 23.38 -8.20 -21.01
C ARG A 17 23.87 -8.07 -22.45
N GLU A 18 25.19 -8.12 -22.62
CA GLU A 18 25.79 -8.03 -23.94
C GLU A 18 25.42 -9.25 -24.81
N GLU A 19 25.40 -10.45 -24.25
CA GLU A 19 24.99 -11.66 -24.95
C GLU A 19 23.49 -11.63 -25.31
N ALA A 20 22.61 -11.13 -24.45
CA ALA A 20 21.19 -10.93 -24.75
C ALA A 20 21.01 -9.99 -25.94
N LEU A 21 21.74 -8.87 -26.00
CA LEU A 21 21.72 -7.94 -27.11
C LEU A 21 22.27 -8.57 -28.40
N ARG A 22 23.37 -9.32 -28.29
CA ARG A 22 23.99 -10.00 -29.43
C ARG A 22 23.02 -11.00 -30.07
N LEU A 23 22.18 -11.66 -29.27
CA LEU A 23 21.18 -12.63 -29.74
C LEU A 23 19.87 -11.99 -30.17
N GLY A 24 19.71 -10.65 -29.99
CA GLY A 24 18.52 -9.91 -30.39
C GLY A 24 17.36 -10.00 -29.41
N ASN A 25 17.61 -10.35 -28.16
CA ASN A 25 16.59 -10.47 -27.13
C ASN A 25 16.42 -9.14 -26.36
N ASP A 26 15.18 -8.83 -25.97
CA ASP A 26 14.81 -7.63 -25.21
C ASP A 26 14.72 -7.87 -23.68
N PHE A 27 15.19 -9.02 -23.21
CA PHE A 27 15.25 -9.44 -21.80
C PHE A 27 16.48 -10.31 -21.53
N ILE A 28 16.86 -10.40 -20.24
CA ILE A 28 17.94 -11.27 -19.77
C ILE A 28 17.33 -12.48 -19.11
N GLY A 29 17.50 -13.66 -19.71
CA GLY A 29 17.07 -14.94 -19.16
C GLY A 29 18.21 -15.72 -18.46
N THR A 30 17.91 -16.89 -17.94
CA THR A 30 18.87 -17.80 -17.28
C THR A 30 19.94 -18.31 -18.26
N GLU A 31 19.59 -18.50 -19.52
CA GLU A 31 20.44 -18.83 -20.63
C GLU A 31 21.50 -17.78 -20.90
N HIS A 32 21.13 -16.50 -20.81
CA HIS A 32 22.07 -15.39 -20.96
C HIS A 32 23.05 -15.31 -19.76
N LEU A 33 22.59 -15.67 -18.54
CA LEU A 33 23.48 -15.78 -17.37
C LEU A 33 24.52 -16.90 -17.57
N LEU A 34 24.11 -18.02 -18.14
CA LEU A 34 25.02 -19.11 -18.46
C LEU A 34 26.02 -18.74 -19.57
N LEU A 35 25.56 -18.06 -20.63
CA LEU A 35 26.45 -17.52 -21.67
C LEU A 35 27.44 -16.51 -21.11
N GLY A 36 27.03 -15.63 -20.19
CA GLY A 36 27.92 -14.70 -19.50
C GLY A 36 29.00 -15.40 -18.67
N MET A 37 28.67 -16.52 -18.00
CA MET A 37 29.66 -17.35 -17.30
C MET A 37 30.68 -18.02 -18.24
N ILE A 38 30.20 -18.58 -19.35
CA ILE A 38 31.07 -19.21 -20.35
C ILE A 38 31.98 -18.15 -20.99
N ARG A 39 31.51 -16.95 -21.19
CA ARG A 39 32.30 -15.85 -21.80
C ARG A 39 33.41 -15.35 -20.86
N GLU A 40 33.12 -15.24 -19.56
CA GLU A 40 34.16 -14.86 -18.57
C GLU A 40 35.31 -15.90 -18.53
N GLY A 41 34.97 -17.19 -18.57
CA GLY A 41 35.88 -18.28 -18.93
C GLY A 41 36.81 -18.77 -17.84
N GLU A 42 37.17 -17.98 -16.84
CA GLU A 42 38.17 -18.35 -15.78
C GLU A 42 37.55 -18.60 -14.41
N ASN A 43 36.23 -18.67 -14.31
CA ASN A 43 35.52 -18.86 -13.06
C ASN A 43 35.44 -20.32 -12.60
N THR A 44 35.17 -20.52 -11.33
CA THR A 44 35.02 -21.83 -10.69
C THR A 44 33.95 -22.69 -11.36
N ALA A 45 32.82 -22.12 -11.74
CA ALA A 45 31.73 -22.84 -12.39
C ALA A 45 32.17 -23.42 -13.75
N VAL A 46 32.92 -22.67 -14.56
CA VAL A 46 33.47 -23.15 -15.84
C VAL A 46 34.57 -24.20 -15.64
N LYS A 47 35.39 -24.08 -14.58
CA LYS A 47 36.40 -25.12 -14.27
C LYS A 47 35.73 -26.45 -13.94
N ILE A 48 34.60 -26.43 -13.20
CA ILE A 48 33.85 -27.65 -12.87
C ILE A 48 33.16 -28.21 -14.13
N LEU A 49 32.60 -27.36 -15.03
CA LEU A 49 32.08 -27.86 -16.29
C LEU A 49 33.15 -28.55 -17.16
N LYS A 50 34.37 -28.03 -17.17
CA LYS A 50 35.51 -28.67 -17.84
C LYS A 50 35.92 -29.98 -17.20
N SER A 51 35.82 -30.16 -15.87
CA SER A 51 36.10 -31.43 -15.19
C SER A 51 35.07 -32.52 -15.58
N PHE A 52 33.85 -32.15 -15.92
CA PHE A 52 32.87 -33.08 -16.51
C PHE A 52 33.08 -33.37 -17.99
N ASN A 53 34.19 -32.93 -18.60
CA ASN A 53 34.45 -33.05 -20.05
C ASN A 53 33.37 -32.38 -20.92
N VAL A 54 32.71 -31.37 -20.43
CA VAL A 54 31.74 -30.60 -21.24
C VAL A 54 32.50 -29.72 -22.22
N ASP A 55 32.22 -29.87 -23.51
CA ASP A 55 32.73 -28.96 -24.55
C ASP A 55 31.97 -27.62 -24.47
N LEU A 56 32.66 -26.58 -23.99
CA LEU A 56 32.10 -25.26 -23.81
C LEU A 56 31.64 -24.61 -25.14
N TYR A 57 32.27 -25.00 -26.24
CA TYR A 57 31.91 -24.50 -27.56
C TYR A 57 30.58 -25.11 -28.04
N GLU A 58 30.41 -26.41 -27.85
CA GLU A 58 29.16 -27.12 -28.17
C GLU A 58 28.03 -26.64 -27.24
N LEU A 59 28.31 -26.53 -25.93
CA LEU A 59 27.34 -25.99 -24.96
C LEU A 59 26.87 -24.58 -25.33
N ARG A 60 27.81 -23.69 -25.69
CA ARG A 60 27.48 -22.34 -26.16
C ARG A 60 26.61 -22.36 -27.39
N LYS A 61 26.92 -23.20 -28.36
CA LYS A 61 26.20 -23.33 -29.61
C LYS A 61 24.77 -23.84 -29.40
N GLU A 62 24.55 -24.79 -28.52
CA GLU A 62 23.23 -25.29 -28.17
C GLU A 62 22.39 -24.23 -27.46
N ILE A 63 22.98 -23.46 -26.54
CA ILE A 63 22.29 -22.32 -25.91
C ILE A 63 21.91 -21.28 -26.96
N GLU A 64 22.83 -20.92 -27.87
CA GLU A 64 22.55 -19.93 -28.92
C GLU A 64 21.46 -20.40 -29.89
N LEU A 65 21.39 -21.68 -30.20
CA LEU A 65 20.33 -22.27 -31.04
C LEU A 65 18.95 -22.26 -30.34
N ALA A 66 18.94 -22.50 -29.05
CA ALA A 66 17.69 -22.51 -28.26
C ALA A 66 17.09 -21.11 -28.06
N VAL A 67 17.93 -20.06 -28.07
CA VAL A 67 17.54 -18.69 -27.67
C VAL A 67 17.44 -17.72 -28.84
N LYS A 68 17.98 -18.06 -30.03
CA LYS A 68 18.01 -17.15 -31.17
C LYS A 68 16.59 -16.82 -31.67
N ASP A 69 16.15 -15.62 -31.31
CA ASP A 69 14.85 -15.12 -31.75
C ASP A 69 14.85 -14.73 -33.24
N LYS A 70 13.87 -15.24 -33.98
CA LYS A 70 13.77 -15.00 -35.45
C LYS A 70 13.23 -13.62 -35.81
N THR A 71 12.90 -12.79 -34.84
CA THR A 71 12.20 -11.51 -35.04
C THR A 71 13.05 -10.26 -34.87
N GLY A 72 14.31 -10.27 -35.17
CA GLY A 72 15.25 -9.15 -35.37
C GLY A 72 14.79 -7.74 -34.98
N LYS A 73 14.47 -7.50 -33.70
CA LYS A 73 14.19 -6.15 -33.20
C LYS A 73 15.48 -5.50 -32.72
N ASN A 74 15.81 -4.36 -33.32
CA ASN A 74 16.91 -3.51 -32.85
C ASN A 74 16.58 -2.90 -31.50
N VAL A 75 17.20 -3.38 -30.44
CA VAL A 75 17.08 -2.81 -29.07
C VAL A 75 18.12 -1.70 -28.92
N ALA A 76 17.65 -0.49 -28.64
CA ALA A 76 18.48 0.74 -28.71
C ALA A 76 19.25 1.10 -27.42
N ASN A 77 19.12 0.36 -26.28
CA ASN A 77 19.73 0.79 -25.01
C ASN A 77 20.24 -0.37 -24.14
N ILE A 78 21.56 -0.43 -23.92
CA ILE A 78 22.26 -1.45 -23.14
C ILE A 78 21.85 -1.45 -21.65
N ASN A 79 21.51 -0.29 -21.08
CA ASN A 79 21.29 -0.13 -19.64
C ASN A 79 19.86 -0.45 -19.17
N SER A 80 18.93 -0.79 -20.06
CA SER A 80 17.49 -0.93 -19.74
C SER A 80 16.89 -2.32 -19.96
N LEU A 81 17.72 -3.37 -20.21
CA LEU A 81 17.18 -4.72 -20.42
C LEU A 81 16.66 -5.32 -19.11
N PRO A 82 15.35 -5.66 -19.02
CA PRO A 82 14.77 -6.27 -17.82
C PRO A 82 15.20 -7.73 -17.69
N LEU A 83 15.27 -8.21 -16.45
CA LEU A 83 15.44 -9.63 -16.16
C LEU A 83 14.11 -10.36 -16.34
N THR A 84 14.15 -11.60 -16.85
CA THR A 84 12.98 -12.48 -16.79
C THR A 84 12.67 -12.84 -15.33
N LYS A 85 11.42 -13.18 -15.03
CA LYS A 85 11.01 -13.64 -13.68
C LYS A 85 11.85 -14.83 -13.21
N GLN A 86 12.27 -15.70 -14.13
CA GLN A 86 13.11 -16.86 -13.83
C GLN A 86 14.54 -16.42 -13.50
N ALA A 87 15.15 -15.53 -14.27
CA ALA A 87 16.49 -15.00 -14.01
C ALA A 87 16.53 -14.20 -12.70
N GLU A 88 15.49 -13.41 -12.41
CA GLU A 88 15.39 -12.70 -11.13
C GLU A 88 15.30 -13.67 -9.94
N LYS A 89 14.51 -14.74 -10.08
CA LYS A 89 14.41 -15.81 -9.07
C LYS A 89 15.76 -16.49 -8.85
N VAL A 90 16.48 -16.80 -9.93
CA VAL A 90 17.84 -17.40 -9.86
C VAL A 90 18.80 -16.50 -9.08
N ILE A 91 18.85 -15.20 -9.39
CA ILE A 91 19.70 -14.23 -8.68
C ILE A 91 19.34 -14.15 -7.18
N ARG A 92 18.06 -14.18 -6.82
CA ARG A 92 17.65 -14.22 -5.41
C ARG A 92 18.04 -15.51 -4.71
N VAL A 93 17.87 -16.66 -5.38
CA VAL A 93 18.23 -17.98 -4.83
C VAL A 93 19.75 -18.11 -4.69
N THR A 94 20.56 -17.47 -5.55
CA THR A 94 22.03 -17.48 -5.45
C THR A 94 22.54 -16.99 -4.09
N VAL A 95 21.89 -15.97 -3.51
CA VAL A 95 22.23 -15.48 -2.17
C VAL A 95 21.92 -16.53 -1.09
N LEU A 96 20.86 -17.32 -1.29
CA LEU A 96 20.50 -18.39 -0.38
C LEU A 96 21.48 -19.58 -0.49
N GLU A 97 21.92 -19.94 -1.72
CA GLU A 97 22.94 -20.97 -1.94
C GLU A 97 24.30 -20.58 -1.32
N ALA A 98 24.70 -19.30 -1.45
CA ALA A 98 25.91 -18.81 -0.78
C ALA A 98 25.83 -18.96 0.74
N LYS A 99 24.67 -18.60 1.34
CA LYS A 99 24.45 -18.79 2.79
C LYS A 99 24.42 -20.26 3.19
N ALA A 100 23.81 -21.13 2.38
CA ALA A 100 23.77 -22.59 2.63
C ALA A 100 25.18 -23.20 2.62
N LEU A 101 26.08 -22.68 1.77
CA LEU A 101 27.47 -23.06 1.71
C LEU A 101 28.39 -22.28 2.69
N LYS A 102 27.79 -21.51 3.60
CA LYS A 102 28.49 -20.68 4.62
C LYS A 102 29.50 -19.70 4.00
N SER A 103 29.23 -19.20 2.79
CA SER A 103 30.08 -18.19 2.14
C SER A 103 29.55 -16.80 2.45
N ASN A 104 30.42 -15.86 2.79
CA ASN A 104 30.08 -14.45 3.03
C ASN A 104 29.92 -13.66 1.72
N THR A 105 30.49 -14.16 0.61
CA THR A 105 30.41 -13.56 -0.72
C THR A 105 29.72 -14.51 -1.68
N VAL A 106 28.94 -13.94 -2.61
CA VAL A 106 28.28 -14.70 -3.67
C VAL A 106 29.23 -14.86 -4.83
N GLU A 107 29.71 -16.09 -5.04
CA GLU A 107 30.64 -16.48 -6.10
C GLU A 107 29.91 -17.18 -7.26
N THR A 108 30.65 -17.48 -8.32
CA THR A 108 30.13 -18.02 -9.59
C THR A 108 29.53 -19.41 -9.46
N GLU A 109 30.07 -20.25 -8.57
CA GLU A 109 29.54 -21.56 -8.26
C GLU A 109 28.14 -21.49 -7.60
N HIS A 110 27.90 -20.47 -6.77
CA HIS A 110 26.58 -20.27 -6.16
C HIS A 110 25.54 -19.90 -7.22
N LEU A 111 25.96 -19.13 -8.23
CA LEU A 111 25.09 -18.76 -9.35
C LEU A 111 24.77 -19.99 -10.22
N MET A 112 25.74 -20.84 -10.49
CA MET A 112 25.54 -22.09 -11.26
C MET A 112 24.63 -23.06 -10.49
N LEU A 113 24.83 -23.27 -9.20
CA LEU A 113 23.94 -24.10 -8.37
C LEU A 113 22.52 -23.57 -8.37
N SER A 114 22.36 -22.26 -8.32
CA SER A 114 21.03 -21.63 -8.38
C SER A 114 20.34 -21.84 -9.74
N ILE A 115 21.10 -21.84 -10.86
CA ILE A 115 20.57 -22.16 -12.18
C ILE A 115 20.13 -23.63 -12.19
N LEU A 116 20.98 -24.55 -11.82
CA LEU A 116 20.73 -26.00 -11.83
C LEU A 116 19.58 -26.45 -10.92
N LYS A 117 19.32 -25.71 -9.84
CA LYS A 117 18.24 -26.01 -8.89
C LYS A 117 16.85 -25.90 -9.50
N ASN A 118 16.65 -25.10 -10.52
CA ASN A 118 15.35 -24.91 -11.17
C ASN A 118 15.29 -25.70 -12.47
N LYS A 119 14.62 -26.87 -12.46
CA LYS A 119 14.50 -27.79 -13.61
C LYS A 119 13.70 -27.23 -14.79
N GLU A 120 12.94 -26.15 -14.58
CA GLU A 120 12.05 -25.58 -15.61
C GLU A 120 12.74 -24.54 -16.49
N ASN A 121 13.95 -24.10 -16.15
CA ASN A 121 14.63 -23.08 -16.94
C ASN A 121 15.42 -23.70 -18.12
N ILE A 122 15.54 -22.92 -19.21
CA ILE A 122 16.19 -23.35 -20.45
C ILE A 122 17.65 -23.75 -20.21
N ALA A 123 18.37 -22.97 -19.39
CA ALA A 123 19.79 -23.25 -19.08
C ALA A 123 19.97 -24.61 -18.42
N THR A 124 19.11 -24.99 -17.46
CA THR A 124 19.17 -26.31 -16.81
C THR A 124 18.80 -27.45 -17.75
N GLN A 125 17.82 -27.23 -18.62
CA GLN A 125 17.42 -28.25 -19.61
C GLN A 125 18.57 -28.56 -20.57
N ILE A 126 19.31 -27.54 -20.98
CA ILE A 126 20.49 -27.73 -21.84
C ILE A 126 21.63 -28.38 -21.07
N LEU A 127 21.94 -27.93 -19.83
CA LEU A 127 23.00 -28.54 -19.00
C LEU A 127 22.74 -30.02 -18.71
N ASN A 128 21.47 -30.41 -18.52
CA ASN A 128 21.08 -31.82 -18.34
C ASN A 128 21.34 -32.66 -19.59
N GLN A 129 21.35 -32.08 -20.81
CA GLN A 129 21.73 -32.80 -22.02
C GLN A 129 23.22 -33.13 -22.08
N PHE A 130 24.03 -32.42 -21.33
CA PHE A 130 25.45 -32.67 -21.13
C PHE A 130 25.75 -33.41 -19.82
N ASP A 131 24.74 -34.10 -19.26
CA ASP A 131 24.84 -34.88 -18.01
C ASP A 131 25.30 -34.07 -16.81
N VAL A 132 25.04 -32.77 -16.76
CA VAL A 132 25.32 -31.87 -15.63
C VAL A 132 24.05 -31.57 -14.87
N ASP A 133 23.91 -32.11 -13.68
CA ASP A 133 22.80 -31.83 -12.77
C ASP A 133 23.27 -31.13 -11.47
N TYR A 134 22.33 -30.75 -10.63
CA TYR A 134 22.59 -30.03 -9.39
C TYR A 134 23.44 -30.85 -8.40
N ASP A 135 23.13 -32.12 -8.25
CA ASP A 135 23.76 -32.98 -7.23
C ASP A 135 25.20 -33.33 -7.63
N LEU A 136 25.43 -33.65 -8.92
CA LEU A 136 26.76 -33.88 -9.48
C LEU A 136 27.65 -32.64 -9.38
N PHE A 137 27.08 -31.46 -9.77
CA PHE A 137 27.85 -30.20 -9.68
C PHE A 137 28.19 -29.84 -8.24
N ARG A 138 27.28 -30.05 -7.30
CA ARG A 138 27.52 -29.82 -5.88
C ARG A 138 28.58 -30.79 -5.28
N GLN A 139 28.56 -32.03 -5.72
CA GLN A 139 29.57 -33.05 -5.29
C GLN A 139 30.96 -32.67 -5.76
N GLU A 140 31.12 -32.31 -7.04
CA GLU A 140 32.41 -31.89 -7.60
C GLU A 140 32.93 -30.58 -6.98
N LEU A 141 32.05 -29.63 -6.68
CA LEU A 141 32.37 -28.42 -5.92
C LEU A 141 32.93 -28.76 -4.53
N GLY A 142 32.43 -29.81 -3.88
CA GLY A 142 32.97 -30.35 -2.61
C GLY A 142 34.39 -30.86 -2.75
N ILE A 143 34.69 -31.57 -3.83
CA ILE A 143 36.05 -32.11 -4.13
C ILE A 143 37.04 -30.99 -4.46
N VAL A 144 36.64 -30.01 -5.26
CA VAL A 144 37.46 -28.84 -5.64
C VAL A 144 37.82 -28.00 -4.41
N LYS A 145 36.87 -27.81 -3.48
CA LYS A 145 37.11 -27.10 -2.21
C LYS A 145 37.88 -27.91 -1.15
N SER A 146 37.94 -29.24 -1.28
CA SER A 146 38.66 -30.08 -0.34
C SER A 146 40.19 -30.11 -0.61
N ASN A 147 40.66 -29.56 -1.72
CA ASN A 147 42.09 -29.42 -2.06
C ASN A 147 42.74 -28.14 -1.49
N GLU A 148 41.97 -27.28 -0.78
CA GLU A 148 42.52 -26.19 0.03
C GLU A 148 42.44 -26.58 1.52
N PRO A 149 43.41 -26.27 2.40
CA PRO A 149 43.47 -26.79 3.77
C PRO A 149 42.31 -26.27 4.61
N ARG A 150 41.41 -27.15 5.01
CA ARG A 150 40.19 -26.87 5.79
C ARG A 150 40.35 -27.25 7.26
N ALA A 151 39.72 -26.42 8.10
CA ALA A 151 39.31 -26.83 9.44
C ALA A 151 38.00 -27.64 9.31
N GLU A 152 38.03 -28.86 9.84
CA GLU A 152 36.97 -29.86 9.78
C GLU A 152 35.75 -29.48 10.61
N PHE A 153 34.53 -29.68 10.03
CA PHE A 153 33.30 -29.94 10.77
C PHE A 153 32.49 -31.06 10.08
N PRO A 154 31.83 -31.98 10.85
CA PRO A 154 31.37 -33.29 10.40
C PRO A 154 30.04 -33.21 9.65
N GLU A 155 29.91 -34.04 8.61
CA GLU A 155 28.67 -34.39 7.91
C GLU A 155 27.80 -35.27 8.80
N GLU A 156 26.49 -34.94 8.90
CA GLU A 156 25.48 -35.84 9.40
C GLU A 156 24.97 -36.71 8.26
N ASN A 157 25.30 -38.00 8.34
CA ASN A 157 24.69 -39.06 7.53
C ASN A 157 23.29 -39.38 8.05
N GLU A 158 22.34 -39.44 7.12
CA GLU A 158 21.08 -40.17 7.30
C GLU A 158 21.40 -41.67 7.21
N GLU A 159 21.18 -42.36 8.29
CA GLU A 159 20.74 -43.74 8.47
C GLU A 159 21.25 -44.31 9.80
N GLU A 160 20.32 -45.07 10.45
CA GLU A 160 20.53 -45.90 11.64
C GLU A 160 20.21 -45.32 13.01
N PHE A 161 18.93 -45.41 13.35
CA PHE A 161 18.49 -45.65 14.71
C PHE A 161 18.26 -47.18 14.92
N GLU A 162 19.31 -47.87 15.37
CA GLU A 162 19.15 -49.05 16.27
C GLU A 162 20.43 -49.32 17.04
N GLU A 163 20.24 -49.29 18.36
CA GLU A 163 21.05 -49.96 19.40
C GLU A 163 22.59 -49.84 19.38
N GLU A 164 23.16 -49.14 20.38
CA GLU A 164 23.97 -49.88 21.36
C GLU A 164 24.37 -49.03 22.57
N LYS A 165 24.12 -49.58 23.71
CA LYS A 165 24.64 -49.20 25.03
C LYS A 165 26.11 -49.66 25.15
N LYS A 166 26.95 -48.78 25.67
CA LYS A 166 28.03 -49.01 26.68
C LYS A 166 29.37 -48.37 26.34
N SER A 167 29.78 -47.69 27.40
CA SER A 167 31.14 -47.57 27.96
C SER A 167 32.20 -46.64 27.31
N GLY A 168 32.64 -45.72 28.18
CA GLY A 168 34.10 -45.46 28.32
C GLY A 168 34.52 -44.00 28.21
N ALA A 169 34.40 -43.27 29.29
CA ALA A 169 35.36 -42.33 29.92
C ALA A 169 36.50 -41.68 29.11
N LEU A 170 36.68 -40.42 29.14
CA LEU A 170 37.55 -39.50 29.86
C LEU A 170 37.98 -38.23 29.07
N LYS A 171 37.74 -37.10 29.74
CA LYS A 171 38.52 -35.83 29.84
C LYS A 171 38.74 -34.99 28.59
N SER A 172 38.58 -33.66 28.61
CA SER A 172 38.46 -32.61 29.61
C SER A 172 38.21 -31.25 28.93
N THR A 173 37.19 -30.54 29.39
CA THR A 173 36.98 -29.11 29.67
C THR A 173 37.82 -28.02 28.95
N PRO A 174 37.36 -26.69 28.88
CA PRO A 174 36.26 -26.10 29.61
C PRO A 174 35.39 -25.04 28.91
N LYS A 175 34.14 -24.86 29.48
CA LYS A 175 33.42 -23.62 29.76
C LYS A 175 32.97 -22.66 28.63
N GLN A 176 31.67 -22.46 28.44
CA GLN A 176 30.69 -21.65 29.21
C GLN A 176 29.35 -21.87 28.53
N ALA A 177 28.22 -21.95 29.06
CA ALA A 177 27.44 -21.49 30.17
C ALA A 177 26.20 -22.36 30.31
N ALA A 178 25.67 -22.47 31.50
CA ALA A 178 24.51 -23.21 31.89
C ALA A 178 23.27 -23.11 31.04
N GLY A 179 22.81 -24.22 30.48
CA GLY A 179 21.46 -24.43 29.95
C GLY A 179 21.15 -25.91 30.11
N GLY A 180 20.26 -26.25 31.06
CA GLY A 180 19.81 -27.64 31.25
C GLY A 180 19.25 -28.16 29.92
N LYS A 181 19.49 -29.44 29.63
CA LYS A 181 18.91 -30.12 28.45
C LYS A 181 17.41 -29.87 28.44
N SER A 182 16.93 -29.21 27.41
CA SER A 182 15.50 -28.97 27.24
C SER A 182 14.73 -30.28 27.29
N LYS A 183 13.56 -30.27 27.99
CA LYS A 183 12.66 -31.41 28.00
C LYS A 183 11.91 -31.59 26.69
N THR A 184 11.95 -30.59 25.81
CA THR A 184 11.17 -30.49 24.56
C THR A 184 12.04 -30.03 23.39
N PRO A 185 13.07 -30.81 22.99
CA PRO A 185 14.02 -30.36 21.97
C PRO A 185 13.41 -30.19 20.57
N VAL A 186 12.44 -31.01 20.17
CA VAL A 186 11.77 -30.89 18.88
C VAL A 186 10.86 -29.65 18.85
N LEU A 187 10.12 -29.43 19.92
CA LEU A 187 9.22 -28.27 20.02
C LEU A 187 10.01 -26.95 20.07
N ASP A 188 11.16 -26.91 20.72
CA ASP A 188 12.04 -25.74 20.82
C ASP A 188 12.64 -25.36 19.46
N ASN A 189 12.75 -26.30 18.50
CA ASN A 189 13.20 -26.01 17.11
C ASN A 189 12.10 -25.36 16.24
N PHE A 190 10.84 -25.59 16.54
CA PHE A 190 9.69 -25.12 15.77
C PHE A 190 8.80 -24.16 16.53
N GLY A 191 9.18 -23.76 17.74
CA GLY A 191 8.39 -22.88 18.60
C GLY A 191 9.23 -21.84 19.32
N ARG A 192 8.56 -20.73 19.72
CA ARG A 192 9.15 -19.67 20.55
C ARG A 192 8.61 -19.83 21.97
N ASP A 193 9.50 -20.00 22.94
CA ASP A 193 9.13 -20.08 24.36
C ASP A 193 8.84 -18.67 24.91
N ILE A 194 7.54 -18.32 24.97
CA ILE A 194 7.07 -17.02 25.44
C ILE A 194 7.36 -16.85 26.94
N THR A 195 7.26 -17.95 27.73
CA THR A 195 7.54 -17.89 29.19
C THR A 195 8.99 -17.58 29.46
N ARG A 196 9.91 -18.18 28.70
CA ARG A 196 11.34 -17.88 28.80
C ARG A 196 11.66 -16.43 28.37
N MET A 197 10.98 -15.91 27.35
CA MET A 197 11.09 -14.50 26.96
C MET A 197 10.60 -13.58 28.08
N ALA A 198 9.51 -13.96 28.77
CA ALA A 198 9.01 -13.23 29.93
C ALA A 198 10.02 -13.22 31.09
N GLU A 199 10.70 -14.35 31.37
CA GLU A 199 11.77 -14.46 32.37
C GLU A 199 12.98 -13.58 32.03
N MET A 200 13.32 -13.47 30.75
CA MET A 200 14.43 -12.62 30.26
C MET A 200 14.05 -11.12 30.22
N GLY A 201 12.79 -10.76 30.46
CA GLY A 201 12.32 -9.37 30.41
C GLY A 201 12.25 -8.77 28.99
N THR A 202 12.20 -9.62 27.96
CA THR A 202 12.16 -9.18 26.55
C THR A 202 10.76 -8.86 26.03
N LEU A 203 9.72 -9.27 26.79
CA LEU A 203 8.33 -8.98 26.43
C LEU A 203 7.92 -7.59 26.87
N ASP A 204 6.97 -7.00 26.12
CA ASP A 204 6.39 -5.73 26.46
C ASP A 204 5.36 -5.84 27.59
N PRO A 205 5.25 -4.84 28.48
CA PRO A 205 4.20 -4.80 29.48
C PRO A 205 2.84 -4.62 28.81
N ILE A 206 1.85 -5.41 29.21
CA ILE A 206 0.52 -5.43 28.62
C ILE A 206 -0.45 -4.62 29.46
N VAL A 207 -1.23 -3.78 28.79
CA VAL A 207 -2.19 -2.85 29.40
C VAL A 207 -3.59 -3.12 28.86
N GLY A 208 -4.60 -2.94 29.73
CA GLY A 208 -6.01 -2.95 29.32
C GLY A 208 -6.59 -4.33 28.99
N ARG A 209 -5.84 -5.44 29.24
CA ARG A 209 -6.27 -6.82 28.91
C ARG A 209 -6.44 -7.74 30.11
N GLU A 210 -6.63 -7.17 31.31
CA GLU A 210 -6.72 -7.92 32.54
C GLU A 210 -7.88 -8.92 32.55
N LYS A 211 -9.04 -8.53 32.02
CA LYS A 211 -10.26 -9.36 31.98
C LYS A 211 -10.09 -10.55 31.03
N GLU A 212 -9.51 -10.31 29.86
CA GLU A 212 -9.28 -11.36 28.84
C GLU A 212 -8.23 -12.36 29.33
N ILE A 213 -7.11 -11.89 29.92
CA ILE A 213 -6.06 -12.75 30.47
C ILE A 213 -6.63 -13.57 31.67
N GLU A 214 -7.41 -12.95 32.52
CA GLU A 214 -8.09 -13.68 33.63
C GLU A 214 -9.04 -14.74 33.06
N ARG A 215 -9.83 -14.41 32.05
CA ARG A 215 -10.73 -15.35 31.38
C ARG A 215 -10.02 -16.53 30.76
N VAL A 216 -8.90 -16.27 30.05
CA VAL A 216 -8.02 -17.32 29.50
C VAL A 216 -7.47 -18.22 30.62
N SER A 217 -6.97 -17.63 31.72
CA SER A 217 -6.47 -18.36 32.89
C SER A 217 -7.55 -19.25 33.53
N GLN A 218 -8.78 -18.74 33.63
CA GLN A 218 -9.94 -19.50 34.16
C GLN A 218 -10.27 -20.70 33.24
N ILE A 219 -10.24 -20.51 31.91
CA ILE A 219 -10.52 -21.59 30.97
C ILE A 219 -9.46 -22.66 31.06
N LEU A 220 -8.16 -22.28 31.04
CA LEU A 220 -7.03 -23.21 31.14
C LEU A 220 -7.05 -24.02 32.46
N SER A 221 -7.61 -23.47 33.52
CA SER A 221 -7.74 -24.14 34.85
C SER A 221 -8.90 -25.12 34.89
N ARG A 222 -9.74 -25.25 33.87
CA ARG A 222 -10.89 -26.15 33.84
C ARG A 222 -10.47 -27.61 33.66
N ARG A 223 -11.28 -28.54 34.15
CA ARG A 223 -11.06 -29.98 33.94
C ARG A 223 -11.42 -30.44 32.51
N LYS A 224 -12.42 -29.81 31.89
CA LYS A 224 -12.87 -30.08 30.50
C LYS A 224 -13.08 -28.77 29.81
N LYS A 225 -12.98 -28.78 28.47
CA LYS A 225 -13.03 -27.57 27.62
C LYS A 225 -12.03 -26.52 28.13
N ASN A 226 -10.80 -26.95 28.33
CA ASN A 226 -9.70 -26.16 28.91
C ASN A 226 -8.83 -25.51 27.82
N ASN A 227 -9.29 -25.44 26.57
CA ASN A 227 -8.57 -24.79 25.46
C ASN A 227 -9.32 -23.51 25.09
N PRO A 228 -8.81 -22.33 25.43
CA PRO A 228 -9.37 -21.06 24.95
C PRO A 228 -9.05 -20.84 23.47
N ILE A 229 -9.98 -20.23 22.75
CA ILE A 229 -9.72 -19.65 21.44
C ILE A 229 -10.02 -18.16 21.45
N LEU A 230 -9.01 -17.36 21.12
CA LEU A 230 -9.08 -15.91 21.03
C LEU A 230 -9.65 -15.53 19.68
N ILE A 231 -10.82 -14.92 19.66
CA ILE A 231 -11.52 -14.53 18.45
C ILE A 231 -11.58 -13.00 18.37
N GLY A 232 -11.00 -12.41 17.34
CA GLY A 232 -11.01 -10.97 17.14
C GLY A 232 -10.40 -10.62 15.78
N GLU A 233 -10.64 -9.41 15.36
CA GLU A 233 -10.10 -8.89 14.10
C GLU A 233 -8.56 -8.86 14.11
N PRO A 234 -7.90 -8.82 12.93
CA PRO A 234 -6.46 -8.62 12.85
C PRO A 234 -6.02 -7.33 13.57
N GLY A 235 -4.86 -7.35 14.23
CA GLY A 235 -4.30 -6.16 14.88
C GLY A 235 -4.89 -5.76 16.23
N VAL A 236 -5.90 -6.49 16.79
CA VAL A 236 -6.48 -6.15 18.10
C VAL A 236 -5.63 -6.60 19.31
N GLY A 237 -4.49 -7.28 19.07
CA GLY A 237 -3.58 -7.71 20.15
C GLY A 237 -3.88 -9.10 20.74
N LYS A 238 -4.33 -10.06 19.92
CA LYS A 238 -4.56 -11.45 20.37
C LYS A 238 -3.29 -12.09 20.93
N THR A 239 -2.16 -11.93 20.27
CA THR A 239 -0.86 -12.45 20.71
C THR A 239 -0.39 -11.82 22.00
N ALA A 240 -0.63 -10.51 22.18
CA ALA A 240 -0.31 -9.78 23.41
C ALA A 240 -1.01 -10.37 24.65
N ILE A 241 -2.24 -10.89 24.52
CA ILE A 241 -2.95 -11.54 25.65
C ILE A 241 -2.20 -12.79 26.12
N VAL A 242 -1.61 -13.56 25.18
CA VAL A 242 -0.85 -14.77 25.50
C VAL A 242 0.51 -14.42 26.14
N GLU A 243 1.16 -13.37 25.66
CA GLU A 243 2.37 -12.79 26.26
C GLU A 243 2.08 -12.29 27.69
N GLY A 244 0.93 -11.62 27.90
CA GLY A 244 0.47 -11.20 29.21
C GLY A 244 0.18 -12.36 30.16
N LEU A 245 -0.35 -13.45 29.65
CA LEU A 245 -0.51 -14.67 30.43
C LEU A 245 0.86 -15.22 30.87
N ALA A 246 1.84 -15.27 29.96
CA ALA A 246 3.19 -15.74 30.28
C ALA A 246 3.86 -14.83 31.33
N LEU A 247 3.76 -13.50 31.20
CA LEU A 247 4.22 -12.56 32.22
C LEU A 247 3.59 -12.81 33.58
N ARG A 248 2.26 -13.04 33.62
CA ARG A 248 1.55 -13.35 34.89
C ARG A 248 1.94 -14.70 35.47
N ILE A 249 2.25 -15.71 34.63
CA ILE A 249 2.76 -17.01 35.09
C ILE A 249 4.11 -16.81 35.80
N VAL A 250 5.05 -16.11 35.19
CA VAL A 250 6.37 -15.81 35.73
C VAL A 250 6.26 -15.00 37.02
N GLN A 251 5.35 -14.01 37.08
CA GLN A 251 5.08 -13.21 38.28
C GLN A 251 4.24 -13.94 39.34
N ARG A 252 3.81 -15.21 39.10
CA ARG A 252 2.92 -16.00 39.95
C ARG A 252 1.58 -15.31 40.26
N LYS A 253 1.09 -14.47 39.35
CA LYS A 253 -0.21 -13.77 39.45
C LYS A 253 -1.34 -14.49 38.72
N VAL A 254 -1.30 -15.82 38.71
CA VAL A 254 -2.29 -16.72 38.08
C VAL A 254 -2.72 -17.79 39.10
N SER A 255 -3.68 -18.65 38.71
CA SER A 255 -4.06 -19.83 39.52
C SER A 255 -2.88 -20.77 39.74
N ARG A 256 -2.78 -21.41 40.93
CA ARG A 256 -1.70 -22.36 41.27
C ARG A 256 -1.51 -23.49 40.25
N VAL A 257 -2.56 -23.84 39.51
CA VAL A 257 -2.52 -24.87 38.45
C VAL A 257 -1.64 -24.45 37.29
N LEU A 258 -1.40 -23.14 37.12
CA LEU A 258 -0.63 -22.58 36.00
C LEU A 258 0.79 -22.13 36.40
N PHE A 259 1.22 -22.23 37.67
CA PHE A 259 2.51 -21.67 38.12
C PHE A 259 3.74 -22.23 37.40
N ASP A 260 3.72 -23.52 37.10
CA ASP A 260 4.87 -24.18 36.49
C ASP A 260 4.64 -24.50 34.97
N LYS A 261 3.66 -23.84 34.36
CA LYS A 261 3.34 -24.00 32.94
C LYS A 261 4.25 -23.16 32.08
N ARG A 262 4.67 -23.72 30.94
CA ARG A 262 5.40 -23.05 29.88
C ARG A 262 4.45 -22.78 28.71
N VAL A 263 4.43 -21.56 28.22
CA VAL A 263 3.68 -21.17 27.03
C VAL A 263 4.63 -21.11 25.85
N ILE A 264 4.39 -21.94 24.83
CA ILE A 264 5.22 -22.02 23.63
C ILE A 264 4.35 -21.68 22.41
N SER A 265 4.76 -20.68 21.64
CA SER A 265 4.10 -20.33 20.38
C SER A 265 4.65 -21.21 19.26
N LEU A 266 3.78 -21.93 18.56
CA LEU A 266 4.14 -22.79 17.46
C LEU A 266 4.27 -21.98 16.14
N ASP A 267 5.40 -22.11 15.47
CA ASP A 267 5.62 -21.53 14.15
C ASP A 267 5.23 -22.54 13.05
N LEU A 268 4.05 -22.39 12.51
CA LEU A 268 3.54 -23.25 11.45
C LEU A 268 4.32 -23.09 10.13
N ALA A 269 4.82 -21.88 9.86
CA ALA A 269 5.61 -21.66 8.67
C ALA A 269 6.96 -22.42 8.72
N ALA A 270 7.62 -22.42 9.90
CA ALA A 270 8.83 -23.20 10.13
C ALA A 270 8.61 -24.71 10.00
N LEU A 271 7.42 -25.20 10.41
CA LEU A 271 7.07 -26.62 10.29
C LEU A 271 6.89 -27.06 8.84
N VAL A 272 6.33 -26.21 8.00
CA VAL A 272 6.11 -26.46 6.57
C VAL A 272 7.38 -26.20 5.76
N ALA A 273 8.24 -25.30 6.21
CA ALA A 273 9.47 -24.96 5.51
C ALA A 273 10.37 -26.19 5.32
N GLY A 274 10.80 -26.43 4.08
CA GLY A 274 11.69 -27.56 3.74
C GLY A 274 11.00 -28.92 3.62
N THR A 275 9.69 -29.04 3.83
CA THR A 275 8.97 -30.30 3.57
C THR A 275 8.63 -30.39 2.09
N LYS A 276 9.20 -31.39 1.40
CA LYS A 276 8.89 -31.68 -0.02
C LYS A 276 7.63 -32.56 -0.16
N TYR A 277 7.28 -33.34 0.86
CA TYR A 277 6.18 -34.30 0.87
C TYR A 277 5.31 -34.13 2.12
N ARG A 278 4.01 -34.38 1.98
CA ARG A 278 3.02 -34.36 3.05
C ARG A 278 3.44 -35.20 4.28
N GLY A 279 4.07 -36.36 4.06
CA GLY A 279 4.51 -37.23 5.12
C GLY A 279 5.52 -36.63 6.08
N GLN A 280 6.47 -35.80 5.60
CA GLN A 280 7.48 -35.15 6.44
C GLN A 280 6.85 -34.12 7.42
N PHE A 281 5.85 -33.36 6.97
CA PHE A 281 5.10 -32.47 7.86
C PHE A 281 4.33 -33.27 8.92
N GLU A 282 3.68 -34.38 8.51
CA GLU A 282 2.95 -35.25 9.45
C GLU A 282 3.87 -35.89 10.48
N GLU A 283 5.10 -36.27 10.10
CA GLU A 283 6.12 -36.81 11.01
C GLU A 283 6.60 -35.78 12.03
N ARG A 284 6.94 -34.56 11.58
CA ARG A 284 7.30 -33.43 12.46
C ARG A 284 6.18 -33.12 13.45
N MET A 285 4.95 -33.07 12.97
CA MET A 285 3.78 -32.81 13.81
C MET A 285 3.55 -33.93 14.83
N LYS A 286 3.70 -35.20 14.43
CA LYS A 286 3.62 -36.37 15.35
C LYS A 286 4.73 -36.33 16.39
N ALA A 287 5.95 -35.93 16.03
CA ALA A 287 7.06 -35.79 16.96
C ALA A 287 6.76 -34.73 18.02
N ILE A 288 6.23 -33.55 17.62
CA ILE A 288 5.78 -32.49 18.54
C ILE A 288 4.67 -32.99 19.44
N MET A 289 3.68 -33.70 18.90
CA MET A 289 2.57 -34.24 19.69
C MET A 289 3.06 -35.25 20.73
N ASN A 290 3.99 -36.13 20.38
CA ASN A 290 4.61 -37.08 21.31
C ASN A 290 5.40 -36.40 22.44
N GLU A 291 6.04 -35.25 22.16
CA GLU A 291 6.70 -34.43 23.21
C GLU A 291 5.69 -33.77 24.14
N LEU A 292 4.59 -33.24 23.59
CA LEU A 292 3.53 -32.60 24.38
C LEU A 292 2.76 -33.59 25.26
N GLU A 293 2.52 -34.81 24.79
CA GLU A 293 1.92 -35.89 25.60
C GLU A 293 2.77 -36.26 26.83
N LYS A 294 4.11 -36.23 26.67
CA LYS A 294 5.07 -36.51 27.73
C LYS A 294 5.24 -35.33 28.71
N ASN A 295 5.08 -34.11 28.24
CA ASN A 295 5.31 -32.87 28.99
C ASN A 295 4.01 -32.07 29.15
N ARG A 296 3.18 -32.42 30.12
CA ARG A 296 1.87 -31.81 30.39
C ARG A 296 1.96 -30.38 30.97
N ASP A 297 3.14 -29.91 31.28
CA ASP A 297 3.45 -28.54 31.72
C ASP A 297 3.54 -27.52 30.60
N VAL A 298 3.43 -27.95 29.35
CA VAL A 298 3.45 -27.07 28.18
C VAL A 298 2.01 -26.69 27.77
N ILE A 299 1.81 -25.38 27.53
CA ILE A 299 0.63 -24.81 26.88
C ILE A 299 1.06 -24.35 25.48
N LEU A 300 0.47 -24.93 24.46
CA LEU A 300 0.77 -24.60 23.08
C LEU A 300 -0.07 -23.39 22.65
N PHE A 301 0.56 -22.35 22.16
CA PHE A 301 -0.13 -21.25 21.49
C PHE A 301 -0.02 -21.43 19.97
N ILE A 302 -1.15 -21.35 19.28
CA ILE A 302 -1.24 -21.47 17.83
C ILE A 302 -1.96 -20.23 17.32
N ASP A 303 -1.18 -19.37 16.70
CA ASP A 303 -1.76 -18.24 15.97
C ASP A 303 -2.35 -18.74 14.64
N GLU A 304 -3.39 -18.08 14.16
CA GLU A 304 -4.12 -18.49 12.95
C GLU A 304 -4.51 -19.99 12.97
N LEU A 305 -5.11 -20.46 14.05
CA LEU A 305 -5.49 -21.87 14.24
C LEU A 305 -6.26 -22.45 13.05
N HIS A 306 -7.00 -21.62 12.32
CA HIS A 306 -7.74 -22.00 11.11
C HIS A 306 -6.85 -22.57 10.00
N THR A 307 -5.57 -22.17 9.93
CA THR A 307 -4.62 -22.67 8.92
C THR A 307 -4.33 -24.17 9.07
N ILE A 308 -4.40 -24.68 10.31
CA ILE A 308 -4.24 -26.11 10.58
C ILE A 308 -5.49 -26.90 10.17
N VAL A 309 -6.69 -26.28 10.28
CA VAL A 309 -7.99 -26.92 10.13
C VAL A 309 -8.55 -26.76 8.71
N GLY A 310 -8.25 -25.64 8.06
CA GLY A 310 -8.86 -25.25 6.79
C GLY A 310 -8.13 -25.67 5.53
N ALA A 311 -6.98 -26.24 5.65
CA ALA A 311 -6.12 -26.61 4.52
C ALA A 311 -6.61 -27.81 3.67
N GLY A 312 -7.83 -28.31 3.86
CA GLY A 312 -8.35 -29.54 3.27
C GLY A 312 -9.25 -29.40 2.01
N GLY A 313 -9.44 -28.19 1.47
CA GLY A 313 -10.46 -27.93 0.43
C GLY A 313 -10.00 -27.99 -1.04
N ALA A 314 -8.73 -27.92 -1.35
CA ALA A 314 -8.20 -28.07 -2.70
C ALA A 314 -7.17 -29.19 -2.73
N SER A 315 -7.14 -29.98 -3.80
CA SER A 315 -6.25 -31.13 -3.96
C SER A 315 -4.79 -30.78 -3.63
N GLY A 316 -4.32 -31.15 -2.42
CA GLY A 316 -2.93 -30.98 -2.01
C GLY A 316 -2.69 -30.23 -0.69
N SER A 317 -3.71 -29.77 0.02
CA SER A 317 -3.51 -29.04 1.28
C SER A 317 -3.32 -29.96 2.49
N LEU A 318 -2.51 -29.47 3.44
CA LEU A 318 -2.03 -30.16 4.63
C LEU A 318 -3.14 -30.22 5.71
N ASP A 319 -3.86 -31.34 5.84
CA ASP A 319 -4.87 -31.50 6.89
C ASP A 319 -4.21 -32.02 8.19
N ALA A 320 -3.65 -31.10 8.98
CA ALA A 320 -3.09 -31.39 10.29
C ALA A 320 -4.18 -31.63 11.36
N SER A 321 -5.42 -31.28 11.09
CA SER A 321 -6.51 -31.38 12.07
C SER A 321 -6.73 -32.81 12.56
N ASN A 322 -6.50 -33.82 11.72
CA ASN A 322 -6.64 -35.22 12.08
C ASN A 322 -5.59 -35.68 13.10
N ILE A 323 -4.43 -35.01 13.19
CA ILE A 323 -3.41 -35.30 14.18
C ILE A 323 -3.74 -34.64 15.52
N PHE A 324 -4.26 -33.39 15.50
CA PHE A 324 -4.63 -32.65 16.72
C PHE A 324 -5.91 -33.16 17.38
N LYS A 325 -6.94 -33.53 16.61
CA LYS A 325 -8.24 -33.95 17.12
C LYS A 325 -8.18 -35.02 18.20
N PRO A 326 -7.42 -36.10 18.07
CA PRO A 326 -7.35 -37.16 19.10
C PRO A 326 -6.74 -36.66 20.43
N ALA A 327 -5.66 -35.89 20.38
CA ALA A 327 -4.97 -35.37 21.56
C ALA A 327 -5.82 -34.31 22.30
N LEU A 328 -6.46 -33.40 21.59
CA LEU A 328 -7.46 -32.46 22.15
C LEU A 328 -8.66 -33.21 22.73
N ALA A 329 -9.10 -34.32 22.09
CA ALA A 329 -10.22 -35.14 22.58
C ALA A 329 -9.92 -35.83 23.90
N ARG A 330 -8.70 -36.35 24.07
CA ARG A 330 -8.25 -37.02 25.28
C ARG A 330 -7.88 -36.06 26.41
N GLY A 331 -7.73 -34.74 26.11
CA GLY A 331 -7.29 -33.73 27.07
C GLY A 331 -5.82 -33.83 27.43
N GLU A 332 -5.04 -34.45 26.56
CA GLU A 332 -3.57 -34.61 26.67
C GLU A 332 -2.81 -33.36 26.28
N LEU A 333 -3.45 -32.50 25.49
CA LEU A 333 -2.92 -31.23 25.02
C LEU A 333 -3.71 -30.05 25.59
N GLN A 334 -3.01 -29.06 26.13
CA GLN A 334 -3.52 -27.72 26.43
C GLN A 334 -3.09 -26.76 25.31
N CYS A 335 -4.07 -26.11 24.68
CA CYS A 335 -3.84 -25.21 23.56
C CYS A 335 -4.60 -23.90 23.73
N ILE A 336 -3.95 -22.81 23.37
CA ILE A 336 -4.57 -21.49 23.14
C ILE A 336 -4.57 -21.29 21.63
N GLY A 337 -5.74 -21.14 21.02
CA GLY A 337 -5.86 -20.78 19.61
C GLY A 337 -6.12 -19.29 19.43
N ALA A 338 -5.73 -18.73 18.30
CA ALA A 338 -6.16 -17.40 17.87
C ALA A 338 -6.70 -17.49 16.42
N SER A 339 -7.76 -16.75 16.11
CA SER A 339 -8.37 -16.69 14.78
C SER A 339 -9.22 -15.43 14.64
N THR A 340 -9.65 -15.11 13.43
CA THR A 340 -10.71 -14.12 13.19
C THR A 340 -12.09 -14.77 13.36
N LEU A 341 -13.14 -13.95 13.46
CA LEU A 341 -14.51 -14.47 13.63
C LEU A 341 -14.97 -15.22 12.38
N ASP A 342 -14.64 -14.72 11.21
CA ASP A 342 -15.06 -15.32 9.94
C ASP A 342 -14.34 -16.64 9.66
N GLU A 343 -13.03 -16.70 9.90
CA GLU A 343 -12.25 -17.93 9.78
C GLU A 343 -12.65 -18.97 10.82
N TYR A 344 -12.97 -18.53 12.03
CA TYR A 344 -13.52 -19.41 13.05
C TYR A 344 -14.82 -20.06 12.58
N ARG A 345 -15.77 -19.28 12.04
CA ARG A 345 -17.04 -19.78 11.50
C ARG A 345 -16.86 -20.70 10.31
N MET A 346 -15.94 -20.36 9.39
CA MET A 346 -15.69 -21.12 8.16
C MET A 346 -15.02 -22.47 8.44
N HIS A 347 -14.06 -22.53 9.34
CA HIS A 347 -13.16 -23.67 9.49
C HIS A 347 -13.34 -24.45 10.81
N ILE A 348 -13.57 -23.76 11.94
CA ILE A 348 -13.58 -24.41 13.26
C ILE A 348 -15.01 -24.74 13.71
N GLU A 349 -15.96 -23.82 13.57
CA GLU A 349 -17.34 -24.00 14.01
C GLU A 349 -18.07 -25.10 13.24
N LYS A 350 -17.73 -25.28 11.96
CA LYS A 350 -18.27 -26.36 11.12
C LYS A 350 -17.76 -27.75 11.55
N ASP A 351 -16.61 -27.79 12.23
CA ASP A 351 -16.05 -29.03 12.78
C ASP A 351 -16.53 -29.23 14.22
N GLY A 352 -17.62 -29.94 14.39
CA GLY A 352 -18.22 -30.16 15.70
C GLY A 352 -17.32 -30.88 16.71
N ALA A 353 -16.21 -31.52 16.28
CA ALA A 353 -15.24 -32.12 17.18
C ALA A 353 -14.32 -31.06 17.79
N LEU A 354 -13.93 -30.05 17.02
CA LEU A 354 -13.11 -28.95 17.49
C LEU A 354 -13.92 -27.93 18.28
N ASP A 355 -15.09 -27.50 17.80
CA ASP A 355 -15.95 -26.54 18.46
C ASP A 355 -16.29 -26.95 19.91
N ARG A 356 -16.51 -28.23 20.14
CA ARG A 356 -16.77 -28.78 21.49
C ARG A 356 -15.57 -28.74 22.42
N ARG A 357 -14.36 -28.54 21.91
CA ARG A 357 -13.09 -28.58 22.68
C ARG A 357 -12.55 -27.19 22.99
N PHE A 358 -12.84 -26.22 22.15
CA PHE A 358 -12.43 -24.83 22.35
C PHE A 358 -13.53 -24.02 23.06
N GLN A 359 -13.08 -23.06 23.89
CA GLN A 359 -13.95 -22.09 24.55
C GLN A 359 -13.65 -20.70 23.96
N LYS A 360 -14.66 -20.10 23.35
CA LYS A 360 -14.54 -18.77 22.70
C LYS A 360 -14.25 -17.67 23.74
N VAL A 361 -13.30 -16.81 23.42
CA VAL A 361 -12.98 -15.56 24.11
C VAL A 361 -12.94 -14.48 23.04
N ILE A 362 -13.92 -13.58 23.09
CA ILE A 362 -14.02 -12.48 22.09
C ILE A 362 -13.09 -11.37 22.54
N ILE A 363 -12.31 -10.84 21.62
CA ILE A 363 -11.33 -9.78 21.83
C ILE A 363 -11.76 -8.57 21.01
N ASP A 364 -12.19 -7.53 21.71
CA ASP A 364 -12.54 -6.26 21.10
C ASP A 364 -11.30 -5.34 20.96
N PRO A 365 -11.29 -4.38 20.01
CA PRO A 365 -10.25 -3.36 19.95
C PRO A 365 -10.14 -2.59 21.28
N PRO A 366 -8.93 -2.19 21.71
CA PRO A 366 -8.76 -1.38 22.92
C PRO A 366 -9.33 0.03 22.72
N SER A 367 -9.63 0.72 23.81
CA SER A 367 -10.02 2.14 23.77
C SER A 367 -8.86 3.03 23.35
N VAL A 368 -9.18 4.29 22.98
CA VAL A 368 -8.15 5.32 22.68
C VAL A 368 -7.24 5.53 23.89
N GLU A 369 -7.80 5.57 25.11
CA GLU A 369 -7.05 5.77 26.34
C GLU A 369 -6.13 4.58 26.65
N ASP A 370 -6.62 3.34 26.51
CA ASP A 370 -5.79 2.13 26.65
C ASP A 370 -4.67 2.10 25.62
N THR A 371 -4.96 2.51 24.39
CA THR A 371 -3.96 2.56 23.31
C THR A 371 -2.85 3.59 23.59
N ILE A 372 -3.20 4.76 24.12
CA ILE A 372 -2.19 5.75 24.57
C ILE A 372 -1.27 5.15 25.63
N GLN A 373 -1.82 4.40 26.58
CA GLN A 373 -1.01 3.73 27.60
C GLN A 373 -0.12 2.62 27.00
N ILE A 374 -0.64 1.85 26.03
CA ILE A 374 0.13 0.84 25.30
C ILE A 374 1.32 1.51 24.61
N LEU A 375 1.10 2.56 23.83
CA LEU A 375 2.17 3.27 23.11
C LEU A 375 3.21 3.85 24.07
N ASN A 376 2.79 4.44 25.20
CA ASN A 376 3.70 4.95 26.23
C ASN A 376 4.61 3.86 26.81
N ASN A 377 4.14 2.62 26.91
CA ASN A 377 4.94 1.52 27.44
C ASN A 377 5.95 0.96 26.43
N ILE A 378 5.64 1.04 25.12
CA ILE A 378 6.52 0.50 24.08
C ILE A 378 7.42 1.57 23.46
N LYS A 379 7.13 2.87 23.68
CA LYS A 379 7.83 4.00 23.04
C LYS A 379 9.35 3.93 23.17
N SER A 380 9.88 3.54 24.34
CA SER A 380 11.31 3.50 24.59
C SER A 380 12.06 2.61 23.60
N LYS A 381 11.46 1.48 23.18
CA LYS A 381 12.07 0.58 22.19
C LYS A 381 12.14 1.22 20.80
N TYR A 382 11.08 1.94 20.41
CA TYR A 382 11.05 2.67 19.13
C TYR A 382 11.94 3.92 19.15
N GLU A 383 12.02 4.61 20.30
CA GLU A 383 12.95 5.73 20.50
C GLU A 383 14.41 5.31 20.34
N ASP A 384 14.78 4.16 20.91
CA ASP A 384 16.12 3.61 20.82
C ASP A 384 16.44 3.05 19.43
N TYR A 385 15.43 2.48 18.75
CA TYR A 385 15.61 1.93 17.41
C TYR A 385 15.77 3.00 16.33
N HIS A 386 14.96 4.06 16.40
CA HIS A 386 14.96 5.15 15.41
C HIS A 386 15.80 6.38 15.81
N ASN A 387 16.41 6.39 17.01
CA ASN A 387 17.11 7.55 17.59
C ASN A 387 16.24 8.82 17.63
N VAL A 388 15.00 8.69 18.06
CA VAL A 388 14.00 9.76 18.17
C VAL A 388 13.49 9.88 19.60
N ASN A 389 12.72 10.94 19.87
CA ASN A 389 12.05 11.14 21.15
C ASN A 389 10.57 11.47 20.90
N TYR A 390 9.66 10.69 21.49
CA TYR A 390 8.21 10.94 21.46
C TYR A 390 7.79 11.65 22.74
N ASP A 391 7.30 12.86 22.64
CA ASP A 391 6.62 13.51 23.76
C ASP A 391 5.19 12.98 23.96
N GLN A 392 4.51 13.42 25.02
CA GLN A 392 3.14 12.94 25.30
C GLN A 392 2.15 13.42 24.23
N GLU A 393 2.35 14.61 23.69
CA GLU A 393 1.47 15.18 22.66
C GLU A 393 1.58 14.39 21.36
N SER A 394 2.79 13.94 21.00
CA SER A 394 3.03 13.07 19.84
C SER A 394 2.37 11.71 19.98
N ILE A 395 2.46 11.07 21.16
CA ILE A 395 1.79 9.79 21.41
C ILE A 395 0.26 9.94 21.30
N ASP A 396 -0.28 10.99 21.92
CA ASP A 396 -1.70 11.34 21.83
C ASP A 396 -2.14 11.57 20.36
N ALA A 397 -1.32 12.27 19.60
CA ALA A 397 -1.57 12.52 18.17
C ALA A 397 -1.53 11.23 17.33
N CYS A 398 -0.55 10.35 17.56
CA CYS A 398 -0.47 9.04 16.89
C CYS A 398 -1.78 8.25 17.06
N VAL A 399 -2.32 8.21 18.26
CA VAL A 399 -3.55 7.45 18.53
C VAL A 399 -4.78 8.15 18.00
N LYS A 400 -4.98 9.43 18.32
CA LYS A 400 -6.19 10.17 17.93
C LYS A 400 -6.32 10.37 16.42
N LEU A 401 -5.20 10.70 15.75
CA LEU A 401 -5.21 10.91 14.30
C LEU A 401 -5.31 9.59 13.55
N SER A 402 -4.63 8.52 13.98
CA SER A 402 -4.78 7.20 13.37
C SER A 402 -6.20 6.66 13.55
N ASP A 403 -6.81 6.84 14.72
CA ASP A 403 -8.18 6.39 14.96
C ASP A 403 -9.19 7.13 14.07
N ARG A 404 -8.97 8.41 13.87
CA ARG A 404 -9.86 9.26 13.07
C ARG A 404 -9.68 9.04 11.56
N TYR A 405 -8.47 8.82 11.07
CA TYR A 405 -8.16 8.87 9.64
C TYR A 405 -7.85 7.52 9.00
N ILE A 406 -7.37 6.54 9.76
CA ILE A 406 -7.10 5.18 9.28
C ILE A 406 -8.28 4.29 9.66
N THR A 407 -9.15 3.97 8.69
CA THR A 407 -10.40 3.24 8.91
C THR A 407 -10.34 1.76 8.52
N ASP A 408 -9.31 1.35 7.78
CA ASP A 408 -9.11 -0.02 7.29
C ASP A 408 -8.42 -0.95 8.29
N ARG A 409 -7.87 -0.38 9.38
CA ARG A 409 -7.20 -1.09 10.46
C ARG A 409 -7.74 -0.68 11.83
N LEU A 410 -7.48 -1.50 12.84
CA LEU A 410 -7.97 -1.30 14.20
C LEU A 410 -6.83 -0.89 15.16
N LEU A 411 -7.21 -0.26 16.26
CA LEU A 411 -6.32 -0.02 17.38
C LEU A 411 -5.96 -1.36 18.07
N PRO A 412 -4.73 -1.52 18.60
CA PRO A 412 -3.64 -0.55 18.66
C PRO A 412 -2.73 -0.54 17.41
N ASP A 413 -2.85 -1.51 16.52
CA ASP A 413 -1.96 -1.81 15.41
C ASP A 413 -1.70 -0.58 14.53
N LYS A 414 -2.77 0.09 14.06
CA LYS A 414 -2.65 1.30 13.25
C LYS A 414 -1.91 2.46 13.93
N ALA A 415 -2.00 2.58 15.25
CA ALA A 415 -1.30 3.63 15.98
C ALA A 415 0.18 3.29 16.20
N ILE A 416 0.50 2.00 16.37
CA ILE A 416 1.87 1.49 16.45
C ILE A 416 2.56 1.67 15.10
N ASP A 417 1.90 1.32 13.99
CA ASP A 417 2.42 1.51 12.63
C ASP A 417 2.72 2.99 12.36
N VAL A 418 1.83 3.90 12.73
CA VAL A 418 2.06 5.35 12.58
C VAL A 418 3.27 5.78 13.41
N MET A 419 3.39 5.33 14.65
CA MET A 419 4.53 5.65 15.50
C MET A 419 5.85 5.17 14.89
N ASP A 420 5.90 3.93 14.40
CA ASP A 420 7.07 3.33 13.76
C ASP A 420 7.46 4.07 12.48
N GLU A 421 6.50 4.36 11.59
CA GLU A 421 6.75 5.05 10.33
C GLU A 421 7.19 6.51 10.53
N VAL A 422 6.63 7.21 11.52
CA VAL A 422 7.06 8.57 11.88
C VAL A 422 8.50 8.56 12.41
N GLY A 423 8.84 7.61 13.28
CA GLY A 423 10.20 7.45 13.80
C GLY A 423 11.22 7.23 12.68
N ALA A 424 10.92 6.29 11.79
CA ALA A 424 11.75 5.99 10.62
C ALA A 424 11.93 7.21 9.72
N ARG A 425 10.86 7.97 9.47
CA ARG A 425 10.89 9.14 8.59
C ARG A 425 11.69 10.30 9.19
N VAL A 426 11.46 10.61 10.46
CA VAL A 426 12.18 11.69 11.15
C VAL A 426 13.67 11.36 11.23
N HIS A 427 14.00 10.10 11.49
CA HIS A 427 15.37 9.62 11.45
C HIS A 427 16.01 9.83 10.07
N LEU A 428 15.36 9.36 8.98
CA LEU A 428 15.88 9.52 7.61
C LEU A 428 15.99 10.99 7.18
N LYS A 429 15.05 11.85 7.57
CA LYS A 429 15.06 13.28 7.23
C LYS A 429 16.21 14.04 7.89
N ASN A 430 16.66 13.56 9.05
CA ASN A 430 17.68 14.22 9.86
C ASN A 430 19.07 13.54 9.75
N ILE A 431 19.21 12.46 8.96
CA ILE A 431 20.53 11.92 8.61
C ILE A 431 21.19 12.85 7.60
N ASN A 432 21.85 13.89 8.10
CA ASN A 432 22.72 14.71 7.29
C ASN A 432 24.16 14.16 7.40
N VAL A 433 24.68 13.66 6.29
CA VAL A 433 26.10 13.27 6.21
C VAL A 433 26.92 14.53 6.39
N PRO A 434 27.84 14.60 7.36
CA PRO A 434 28.70 15.76 7.55
C PRO A 434 29.46 16.11 6.26
N PRO A 435 29.59 17.40 5.94
CA PRO A 435 30.32 17.82 4.73
C PRO A 435 31.77 17.30 4.70
N THR A 436 32.38 17.09 5.86
CA THR A 436 33.70 16.49 6.01
C THR A 436 33.82 15.10 5.39
N ILE A 437 32.78 14.25 5.51
CA ILE A 437 32.76 12.90 4.92
C ILE A 437 32.64 13.01 3.39
N THR A 438 31.75 13.86 2.89
CA THR A 438 31.57 14.07 1.45
C THR A 438 32.83 14.69 0.80
N GLU A 439 33.51 15.59 1.48
CA GLU A 439 34.77 16.15 1.01
C GLU A 439 35.91 15.12 0.97
N LEU A 440 35.99 14.25 1.98
CA LEU A 440 36.98 13.15 1.98
C LEU A 440 36.69 12.12 0.89
N GLU A 441 35.41 11.79 0.65
CA GLU A 441 35.01 10.89 -0.44
C GLU A 441 35.37 11.48 -1.81
N GLN A 442 35.15 12.78 -2.03
CA GLN A 442 35.54 13.46 -3.27
C GLN A 442 37.06 13.49 -3.45
N LYS A 443 37.84 13.79 -2.39
CA LYS A 443 39.30 13.79 -2.47
C LYS A 443 39.86 12.40 -2.76
N ILE A 444 39.25 11.35 -2.20
CA ILE A 444 39.66 9.95 -2.51
C ILE A 444 39.38 9.64 -3.98
N GLU A 445 38.26 10.10 -4.52
CA GLU A 445 37.93 9.86 -5.93
C GLU A 445 38.85 10.62 -6.89
N GLU A 446 39.22 11.86 -6.55
CA GLU A 446 40.23 12.65 -7.28
C GLU A 446 41.61 11.96 -7.27
N VAL A 447 42.10 11.55 -6.09
CA VAL A 447 43.38 10.85 -5.94
C VAL A 447 43.38 9.50 -6.66
N LYS A 448 42.26 8.75 -6.66
CA LYS A 448 42.10 7.54 -7.47
C LYS A 448 42.16 7.84 -8.97
N GLY A 449 41.54 8.91 -9.41
CA GLY A 449 41.58 9.37 -10.78
C GLY A 449 42.99 9.75 -11.25
N GLU A 450 43.72 10.47 -10.40
CA GLU A 450 45.13 10.85 -10.65
C GLU A 450 46.06 9.62 -10.64
N LYS A 451 45.93 8.74 -9.67
CA LYS A 451 46.66 7.46 -9.59
C LYS A 451 46.50 6.64 -10.88
N ASN A 452 45.28 6.51 -11.38
CA ASN A 452 45.00 5.79 -12.63
C ASN A 452 45.63 6.44 -13.87
N LYS A 453 45.73 7.79 -13.90
CA LYS A 453 46.42 8.53 -14.98
C LYS A 453 47.94 8.32 -14.92
N VAL A 454 48.53 8.39 -13.71
CA VAL A 454 49.94 8.23 -13.48
C VAL A 454 50.41 6.77 -13.75
N VAL A 455 49.60 5.78 -13.37
CA VAL A 455 49.83 4.36 -13.70
C VAL A 455 49.86 4.13 -15.21
N LYS A 456 48.92 4.76 -15.95
CA LYS A 456 48.89 4.68 -17.44
C LYS A 456 50.14 5.34 -18.09
N SER A 457 50.75 6.32 -17.42
CA SER A 457 52.00 6.98 -17.88
C SER A 457 53.27 6.32 -17.36
N GLN A 458 53.20 5.14 -16.75
CA GLN A 458 54.34 4.31 -16.25
C GLN A 458 55.24 4.99 -15.19
N LYS A 459 54.74 6.01 -14.48
CA LYS A 459 55.45 6.70 -13.41
C LYS A 459 55.16 6.05 -12.05
N PHE A 460 55.89 4.95 -11.77
CA PHE A 460 55.60 4.09 -10.60
C PHE A 460 55.89 4.74 -9.24
N GLU A 461 56.87 5.65 -9.12
CA GLU A 461 57.18 6.34 -7.88
C GLU A 461 56.06 7.36 -7.49
N GLU A 462 55.55 8.11 -8.46
CA GLU A 462 54.41 9.03 -8.25
C GLU A 462 53.13 8.24 -7.92
N ALA A 463 52.93 7.07 -8.55
CA ALA A 463 51.79 6.21 -8.26
C ALA A 463 51.84 5.59 -6.83
N ALA A 464 53.04 5.31 -6.32
CA ALA A 464 53.25 4.82 -4.94
C ALA A 464 52.91 5.90 -3.91
N SER A 465 53.32 7.15 -4.10
CA SER A 465 52.99 8.26 -3.21
C SER A 465 51.50 8.58 -3.21
N LEU A 466 50.80 8.48 -4.35
CA LEU A 466 49.35 8.66 -4.45
C LEU A 466 48.60 7.52 -3.77
N ARG A 467 49.12 6.29 -3.80
CA ARG A 467 48.57 5.14 -3.08
C ARG A 467 48.62 5.33 -1.54
N ASP A 468 49.75 5.86 -1.04
CA ASP A 468 49.93 6.12 0.38
C ASP A 468 48.97 7.26 0.82
N THR A 469 48.81 8.27 -0.02
CA THR A 469 47.85 9.37 0.22
C THR A 469 46.40 8.85 0.22
N GLU A 470 46.04 7.99 -0.75
CA GLU A 470 44.72 7.34 -0.81
C GLU A 470 44.45 6.52 0.46
N LYS A 471 45.42 5.74 0.93
CA LYS A 471 45.27 4.92 2.12
C LYS A 471 45.06 5.78 3.39
N ARG A 472 45.83 6.87 3.52
CA ARG A 472 45.66 7.80 4.63
C ARG A 472 44.27 8.46 4.63
N LEU A 473 43.81 8.93 3.47
CA LEU A 473 42.47 9.49 3.33
C LEU A 473 41.35 8.46 3.61
N GLN A 474 41.58 7.20 3.28
CA GLN A 474 40.63 6.12 3.63
C GLN A 474 40.58 5.87 5.14
N GLU A 475 41.74 5.87 5.82
CA GLU A 475 41.80 5.76 7.29
C GLU A 475 41.15 6.96 7.99
N GLU A 476 41.33 8.19 7.45
CA GLU A 476 40.64 9.39 7.95
C GLU A 476 39.12 9.31 7.71
N LEU A 477 38.69 8.81 6.56
CA LEU A 477 37.28 8.61 6.24
C LEU A 477 36.63 7.57 7.17
N GLU A 478 37.31 6.44 7.45
CA GLU A 478 36.79 5.42 8.38
C GLU A 478 36.67 5.98 9.81
N LYS A 479 37.64 6.78 10.26
CA LYS A 479 37.54 7.46 11.56
C LYS A 479 36.37 8.46 11.59
N ALA A 480 36.26 9.32 10.57
CA ALA A 480 35.19 10.29 10.49
C ALA A 480 33.81 9.62 10.43
N LYS A 481 33.69 8.48 9.76
CA LYS A 481 32.45 7.66 9.75
C LYS A 481 32.17 7.04 11.12
N ALA A 482 33.17 6.51 11.81
CA ALA A 482 33.00 5.94 13.15
C ALA A 482 32.61 7.01 14.18
N ASP A 483 33.27 8.18 14.16
CA ASP A 483 32.94 9.31 15.02
C ASP A 483 31.50 9.81 14.76
N TRP A 484 31.11 9.91 13.48
CA TRP A 484 29.73 10.31 13.11
C TRP A 484 28.69 9.27 13.53
N GLU A 485 28.98 7.97 13.39
CA GLU A 485 28.10 6.89 13.88
C GLU A 485 27.94 6.95 15.40
N GLU A 486 29.01 7.25 16.13
CA GLU A 486 28.95 7.38 17.59
C GLU A 486 28.19 8.63 18.04
N GLU A 487 28.40 9.77 17.39
CA GLU A 487 27.62 10.99 17.62
C GLU A 487 26.14 10.82 17.25
N SER A 488 25.84 10.14 16.14
CA SER A 488 24.46 9.91 15.68
C SER A 488 23.67 9.00 16.62
N LYS A 489 24.31 8.06 17.31
CA LYS A 489 23.68 7.20 18.33
C LYS A 489 23.20 7.97 19.57
N HIS A 490 23.85 9.09 19.87
CA HIS A 490 23.51 9.91 21.05
C HIS A 490 22.54 11.05 20.75
N ARG A 491 22.26 11.32 19.48
CA ARG A 491 21.42 12.44 19.08
C ARG A 491 19.99 11.95 18.80
N LYS A 492 19.09 12.12 19.78
CA LYS A 492 17.65 11.85 19.63
C LYS A 492 16.93 13.06 19.03
N PHE A 493 16.16 12.86 17.97
CA PHE A 493 15.38 13.90 17.32
C PHE A 493 13.97 13.96 17.89
N PRO A 494 13.45 15.14 18.29
CA PRO A 494 12.07 15.25 18.77
C PRO A 494 11.09 15.07 17.61
N ILE A 495 9.99 14.39 17.88
CA ILE A 495 8.88 14.21 16.95
C ILE A 495 7.74 15.13 17.34
N GLY A 496 7.26 15.94 16.39
CA GLY A 496 6.12 16.83 16.57
C GLY A 496 4.81 16.28 15.99
N GLU A 497 3.70 16.91 16.35
CA GLU A 497 2.38 16.60 15.79
C GLU A 497 2.35 16.77 14.25
N GLU A 498 3.14 17.71 13.71
CA GLU A 498 3.23 17.95 12.28
C GLU A 498 3.85 16.77 11.53
N ASP A 499 4.87 16.11 12.09
CA ASP A 499 5.49 14.94 11.46
C ASP A 499 4.53 13.76 11.42
N ILE A 500 3.74 13.57 12.49
CA ILE A 500 2.71 12.54 12.57
C ILE A 500 1.61 12.81 11.53
N ALA A 501 1.16 14.06 11.47
CA ALA A 501 0.16 14.47 10.48
C ALA A 501 0.64 14.27 9.04
N GLU A 502 1.93 14.49 8.77
CA GLU A 502 2.53 14.26 7.46
C GLU A 502 2.55 12.78 7.08
N VAL A 503 2.87 11.88 8.02
CA VAL A 503 2.86 10.43 7.79
C VAL A 503 1.44 9.93 7.56
N ILE A 504 0.48 10.32 8.40
CA ILE A 504 -0.93 9.94 8.20
C ILE A 504 -1.46 10.45 6.86
N SER A 505 -1.05 11.66 6.45
CA SER A 505 -1.37 12.21 5.12
C SER A 505 -0.82 11.33 3.99
N MET A 506 0.38 10.79 4.14
CA MET A 506 0.95 9.88 3.13
C MET A 506 0.23 8.51 3.11
N MET A 507 -0.06 7.95 4.29
CA MET A 507 -0.74 6.66 4.40
C MET A 507 -2.17 6.70 3.84
N THR A 508 -2.88 7.82 4.08
CA THR A 508 -4.31 7.93 3.74
C THR A 508 -4.59 8.75 2.48
N GLY A 509 -3.59 9.49 1.98
CA GLY A 509 -3.77 10.43 0.88
C GLY A 509 -4.49 11.74 1.27
N ILE A 510 -4.72 11.99 2.57
CA ILE A 510 -5.41 13.17 3.07
C ILE A 510 -4.41 14.23 3.49
N PRO A 511 -4.55 15.49 3.12
CA PRO A 511 -3.65 16.56 3.54
C PRO A 511 -3.89 16.96 5.01
N VAL A 512 -3.40 16.16 5.96
CA VAL A 512 -3.61 16.35 7.41
C VAL A 512 -2.83 17.56 7.96
N LYS A 513 -1.70 17.96 7.35
CA LYS A 513 -0.91 19.15 7.72
C LYS A 513 -1.72 20.44 7.85
N ARG A 514 -2.90 20.49 7.24
CA ARG A 514 -3.73 21.70 7.20
C ARG A 514 -4.91 21.68 8.15
N MET A 515 -5.10 20.58 8.91
CA MET A 515 -6.32 20.40 9.71
C MET A 515 -6.31 21.09 11.09
N VAL A 516 -5.16 21.36 11.68
CA VAL A 516 -5.10 21.79 13.09
C VAL A 516 -5.34 23.31 13.28
N GLN A 517 -4.85 24.16 12.37
CA GLN A 517 -5.05 25.61 12.53
C GLN A 517 -5.68 26.33 11.31
N ALA A 518 -5.45 25.84 10.10
CA ALA A 518 -5.97 26.48 8.87
C ALA A 518 -7.40 26.07 8.49
N GLU A 519 -7.95 25.01 9.07
CA GLU A 519 -9.26 24.48 8.69
C GLU A 519 -10.42 25.44 8.99
N THR A 520 -10.39 26.09 10.13
CA THR A 520 -11.44 27.06 10.53
C THR A 520 -11.49 28.27 9.60
N GLU A 521 -10.33 28.74 9.16
CA GLU A 521 -10.23 29.88 8.26
C GLU A 521 -10.60 29.50 6.82
N LYS A 522 -10.16 28.33 6.35
CA LYS A 522 -10.60 27.75 5.06
C LYS A 522 -12.13 27.54 5.03
N LEU A 523 -12.72 27.00 6.08
CA LEU A 523 -14.15 26.81 6.20
C LEU A 523 -14.92 28.14 6.20
N ARG A 524 -14.37 29.20 6.78
CA ARG A 524 -14.97 30.55 6.72
C ARG A 524 -14.95 31.12 5.31
N ARG A 525 -13.83 30.96 4.58
CA ARG A 525 -13.67 31.46 3.21
C ARG A 525 -14.32 30.55 2.14
N MET A 526 -14.68 29.33 2.52
CA MET A 526 -15.23 28.33 1.60
C MET A 526 -16.37 28.86 0.74
N SER A 527 -17.27 29.67 1.31
CA SER A 527 -18.41 30.24 0.55
C SER A 527 -17.94 31.17 -0.56
N ASP A 528 -16.95 32.01 -0.31
CA ASP A 528 -16.45 33.00 -1.26
C ASP A 528 -15.59 32.33 -2.34
N ASP A 529 -14.77 31.36 -1.95
CA ASP A 529 -13.97 30.53 -2.88
C ASP A 529 -14.88 29.76 -3.85
N MET A 530 -15.96 29.15 -3.33
CA MET A 530 -16.93 28.43 -4.15
C MET A 530 -17.68 29.35 -5.13
N ARG A 531 -18.03 30.57 -4.70
CA ARG A 531 -18.65 31.57 -5.58
C ARG A 531 -17.77 32.00 -6.74
N GLY A 532 -16.46 32.04 -6.52
CA GLY A 532 -15.46 32.29 -7.57
C GLY A 532 -15.33 31.16 -8.59
N MET A 533 -15.72 29.93 -8.23
CA MET A 533 -15.63 28.75 -9.10
C MET A 533 -16.96 28.40 -9.78
N VAL A 534 -18.08 28.58 -9.09
CA VAL A 534 -19.42 28.22 -9.58
C VAL A 534 -20.32 29.47 -9.60
N ILE A 535 -20.54 29.97 -10.79
CA ILE A 535 -21.27 31.25 -11.01
C ILE A 535 -22.79 31.06 -10.98
N GLY A 536 -23.49 32.04 -10.40
CA GLY A 536 -24.94 32.13 -10.46
C GLY A 536 -25.69 31.21 -9.50
N GLN A 537 -25.01 30.51 -8.57
CA GLN A 537 -25.63 29.53 -7.67
C GLN A 537 -25.39 29.83 -6.18
N ASN A 538 -25.47 31.10 -5.79
CA ASN A 538 -25.11 31.57 -4.45
C ASN A 538 -25.91 30.88 -3.33
N GLU A 539 -27.20 30.67 -3.49
CA GLU A 539 -28.04 30.02 -2.49
C GLU A 539 -27.67 28.53 -2.33
N ALA A 540 -27.46 27.86 -3.46
CA ALA A 540 -27.02 26.47 -3.47
C ALA A 540 -25.70 26.30 -2.72
N ILE A 541 -24.72 27.16 -3.01
CA ILE A 541 -23.39 27.16 -2.34
C ILE A 541 -23.57 27.39 -0.83
N GLN A 542 -24.38 28.41 -0.42
CA GLN A 542 -24.58 28.71 0.99
C GLN A 542 -25.17 27.52 1.78
N LYS A 543 -26.18 26.83 1.22
CA LYS A 543 -26.81 25.68 1.86
C LYS A 543 -25.80 24.56 2.08
N VAL A 544 -25.04 24.19 1.03
CA VAL A 544 -24.04 23.12 1.09
C VAL A 544 -22.93 23.48 2.08
N VAL A 545 -22.39 24.70 2.00
CA VAL A 545 -21.31 25.14 2.90
C VAL A 545 -21.74 25.14 4.36
N LYS A 546 -22.95 25.66 4.67
CA LYS A 546 -23.50 25.63 6.05
C LYS A 546 -23.62 24.20 6.60
N ALA A 547 -24.07 23.26 5.80
CA ALA A 547 -24.20 21.87 6.23
C ALA A 547 -22.83 21.22 6.48
N ILE A 548 -21.82 21.49 5.63
CA ILE A 548 -20.45 21.04 5.81
C ILE A 548 -19.84 21.65 7.06
N GLN A 549 -20.01 22.96 7.27
CA GLN A 549 -19.53 23.66 8.46
C GLN A 549 -20.14 23.06 9.75
N ARG A 550 -21.46 22.80 9.75
CA ARG A 550 -22.15 22.15 10.89
C ARG A 550 -21.56 20.76 11.22
N ASN A 551 -21.22 19.96 10.23
CA ASN A 551 -20.59 18.67 10.42
C ASN A 551 -19.17 18.83 11.01
N ARG A 552 -18.36 19.73 10.44
CA ARG A 552 -16.96 19.93 10.85
C ARG A 552 -16.81 20.49 12.27
N VAL A 553 -17.77 21.25 12.74
CA VAL A 553 -17.82 21.75 14.13
C VAL A 553 -18.26 20.65 15.10
N GLY A 554 -18.63 19.46 14.62
CA GLY A 554 -19.02 18.33 15.46
C GLY A 554 -20.48 18.35 15.94
N LEU A 555 -21.34 19.17 15.32
CA LEU A 555 -22.77 19.26 15.67
C LEU A 555 -23.64 18.21 14.96
N LYS A 556 -23.07 17.40 14.08
CA LYS A 556 -23.76 16.30 13.39
C LYS A 556 -23.34 14.95 14.01
N ASP A 557 -24.20 13.95 13.92
CA ASP A 557 -23.91 12.58 14.32
C ASP A 557 -22.65 12.06 13.59
N PRO A 558 -21.60 11.65 14.32
CA PRO A 558 -20.35 11.19 13.72
C PRO A 558 -20.47 9.86 12.93
N LYS A 559 -21.60 9.17 13.09
CA LYS A 559 -21.88 7.94 12.32
C LYS A 559 -22.31 8.22 10.89
N LYS A 560 -22.82 9.41 10.59
CA LYS A 560 -23.38 9.78 9.27
C LYS A 560 -22.31 10.37 8.34
N PRO A 561 -22.50 10.31 7.01
CA PRO A 561 -21.65 11.01 6.04
C PRO A 561 -21.53 12.51 6.33
N ILE A 562 -20.46 13.16 5.83
CA ILE A 562 -20.23 14.62 6.01
C ILE A 562 -21.45 15.42 5.61
N GLY A 563 -22.06 15.07 4.47
CA GLY A 563 -23.29 15.69 3.97
C GLY A 563 -23.92 14.83 2.89
N THR A 564 -25.23 14.92 2.80
CA THR A 564 -26.03 14.23 1.78
C THR A 564 -26.99 15.21 1.13
N PHE A 565 -26.84 15.43 -0.17
CA PHE A 565 -27.60 16.45 -0.90
C PHE A 565 -28.24 15.90 -2.16
N ILE A 566 -29.45 16.40 -2.48
CA ILE A 566 -30.02 16.27 -3.82
C ILE A 566 -29.88 17.61 -4.52
N PHE A 567 -29.19 17.65 -5.65
CA PHE A 567 -29.07 18.82 -6.53
C PHE A 567 -30.12 18.76 -7.64
N LEU A 568 -31.09 19.64 -7.57
CA LEU A 568 -32.15 19.74 -8.53
C LEU A 568 -31.97 20.93 -9.47
N GLY A 569 -32.29 20.77 -10.72
CA GLY A 569 -32.22 21.86 -11.69
C GLY A 569 -31.99 21.40 -13.12
N PRO A 570 -32.07 22.33 -14.08
CA PRO A 570 -31.87 22.05 -15.50
C PRO A 570 -30.48 21.49 -15.79
N THR A 571 -30.29 20.94 -16.97
CA THR A 571 -28.97 20.51 -17.44
C THR A 571 -28.09 21.72 -17.68
N GLY A 572 -26.79 21.61 -17.37
CA GLY A 572 -25.79 22.65 -17.70
C GLY A 572 -25.78 23.89 -16.80
N VAL A 573 -26.41 23.84 -15.59
CA VAL A 573 -26.44 24.97 -14.61
C VAL A 573 -25.31 24.90 -13.56
N GLY A 574 -24.41 23.88 -13.63
CA GLY A 574 -23.28 23.81 -12.73
C GLY A 574 -23.36 22.75 -11.61
N LYS A 575 -24.36 21.84 -11.60
CA LYS A 575 -24.50 20.78 -10.57
C LYS A 575 -23.25 19.93 -10.41
N THR A 576 -22.75 19.39 -11.50
CA THR A 576 -21.53 18.57 -11.50
C THR A 576 -20.27 19.41 -11.21
N GLU A 577 -20.26 20.68 -11.63
CA GLU A 577 -19.14 21.59 -11.38
C GLU A 577 -19.02 21.95 -9.89
N LEU A 578 -20.13 22.16 -9.19
CA LEU A 578 -20.13 22.36 -7.75
C LEU A 578 -19.58 21.11 -7.01
N ALA A 579 -19.96 19.90 -7.43
CA ALA A 579 -19.40 18.67 -6.86
C ALA A 579 -17.88 18.56 -7.07
N ARG A 580 -17.38 18.96 -8.26
CA ARG A 580 -15.95 19.00 -8.57
C ARG A 580 -15.20 20.06 -7.74
N ALA A 581 -15.77 21.25 -7.64
CA ALA A 581 -15.23 22.33 -6.83
C ALA A 581 -15.16 21.95 -5.34
N LEU A 582 -16.18 21.24 -4.81
CA LEU A 582 -16.19 20.72 -3.46
C LEU A 582 -15.10 19.66 -3.24
N ALA A 583 -14.91 18.75 -4.19
CA ALA A 583 -13.84 17.76 -4.10
C ALA A 583 -12.46 18.42 -4.06
N ARG A 584 -12.21 19.40 -4.93
CA ARG A 584 -10.96 20.18 -4.96
C ARG A 584 -10.74 20.97 -3.66
N HIS A 585 -11.78 21.57 -3.11
CA HIS A 585 -11.66 22.42 -1.91
C HIS A 585 -11.54 21.60 -0.62
N LEU A 586 -12.34 20.52 -0.47
CA LEU A 586 -12.37 19.69 0.74
C LEU A 586 -11.21 18.68 0.81
N PHE A 587 -10.78 18.14 -0.34
CA PHE A 587 -9.83 17.05 -0.43
C PHE A 587 -8.61 17.39 -1.29
N ASP A 588 -8.43 18.67 -1.66
CA ASP A 588 -7.31 19.22 -2.45
C ASP A 588 -7.04 18.49 -3.80
N SER A 589 -7.97 17.63 -4.27
CA SER A 589 -7.83 16.87 -5.52
C SER A 589 -9.18 16.68 -6.23
N GLU A 590 -9.19 16.89 -7.53
CA GLU A 590 -10.36 16.53 -8.37
C GLU A 590 -10.56 15.03 -8.50
N GLU A 591 -9.49 14.24 -8.33
CA GLU A 591 -9.56 12.79 -8.36
C GLU A 591 -10.31 12.19 -7.15
N SER A 592 -10.54 12.99 -6.11
CA SER A 592 -11.40 12.62 -4.98
C SER A 592 -12.89 12.66 -5.31
N LEU A 593 -13.26 12.98 -6.56
CA LEU A 593 -14.63 12.88 -7.07
C LEU A 593 -14.89 11.48 -7.64
N ILE A 594 -15.72 10.71 -6.98
CA ILE A 594 -16.24 9.43 -7.46
C ILE A 594 -17.58 9.69 -8.17
N ARG A 595 -17.56 9.71 -9.50
CA ARG A 595 -18.76 9.87 -10.31
C ARG A 595 -19.30 8.53 -10.77
N ILE A 596 -20.62 8.34 -10.59
CA ILE A 596 -21.38 7.17 -11.04
C ILE A 596 -22.65 7.67 -11.73
N ASP A 597 -22.84 7.25 -12.98
CA ASP A 597 -24.02 7.55 -13.76
C ASP A 597 -25.11 6.50 -13.46
N MET A 598 -26.21 6.93 -12.86
CA MET A 598 -27.30 6.02 -12.48
C MET A 598 -28.11 5.51 -13.67
N SER A 599 -27.93 6.05 -14.86
CA SER A 599 -28.53 5.49 -16.09
C SER A 599 -27.97 4.11 -16.46
N GLU A 600 -26.76 3.77 -15.96
CA GLU A 600 -26.19 2.41 -16.11
C GLU A 600 -26.79 1.39 -15.13
N TYR A 601 -27.57 1.85 -14.14
CA TYR A 601 -28.09 1.05 -13.03
C TYR A 601 -29.62 1.03 -12.99
N MET A 602 -30.26 0.99 -14.15
CA MET A 602 -31.72 0.96 -14.29
C MET A 602 -32.31 -0.42 -14.01
N GLU A 603 -31.53 -1.49 -14.20
CA GLU A 603 -31.99 -2.86 -14.08
C GLU A 603 -31.51 -3.52 -12.77
N LYS A 604 -32.32 -4.43 -12.24
CA LYS A 604 -32.08 -5.08 -10.95
C LYS A 604 -30.73 -5.80 -10.87
N PHE A 605 -30.28 -6.46 -11.92
CA PHE A 605 -29.02 -7.19 -11.93
C PHE A 605 -27.80 -6.24 -11.93
N THR A 606 -27.95 -4.99 -12.35
CA THR A 606 -26.85 -4.03 -12.34
C THR A 606 -26.55 -3.49 -10.94
N VAL A 607 -27.47 -3.64 -10.00
CA VAL A 607 -27.27 -3.26 -8.59
C VAL A 607 -26.12 -4.03 -7.95
N SER A 608 -25.96 -5.31 -8.29
CA SER A 608 -24.84 -6.13 -7.82
C SER A 608 -23.48 -5.63 -8.32
N ARG A 609 -23.41 -4.95 -9.46
CA ARG A 609 -22.18 -4.30 -9.92
C ARG A 609 -21.77 -3.11 -9.05
N LEU A 610 -22.73 -2.47 -8.39
CA LEU A 610 -22.47 -1.32 -7.52
C LEU A 610 -21.83 -1.73 -6.19
N ILE A 611 -22.34 -2.81 -5.56
CA ILE A 611 -21.96 -3.28 -4.22
C ILE A 611 -21.17 -4.60 -4.22
N GLY A 612 -21.07 -5.29 -5.35
CA GLY A 612 -20.49 -6.63 -5.47
C GLY A 612 -21.54 -7.72 -5.61
N ALA A 613 -21.22 -8.75 -6.38
CA ALA A 613 -22.08 -9.91 -6.56
C ALA A 613 -22.02 -10.82 -5.32
N PRO A 614 -23.14 -11.47 -4.93
CA PRO A 614 -23.11 -12.47 -3.86
C PRO A 614 -22.31 -13.71 -4.27
N PRO A 615 -21.85 -14.52 -3.29
CA PRO A 615 -21.09 -15.74 -3.54
C PRO A 615 -21.81 -16.67 -4.53
N GLY A 616 -21.07 -17.16 -5.53
CA GLY A 616 -21.58 -18.08 -6.55
C GLY A 616 -22.12 -17.42 -7.83
N TYR A 617 -22.12 -16.10 -7.93
CA TYR A 617 -22.47 -15.37 -9.15
C TYR A 617 -21.22 -14.85 -9.88
N VAL A 618 -21.35 -14.70 -11.22
CA VAL A 618 -20.27 -14.16 -12.06
C VAL A 618 -19.93 -12.72 -11.62
N GLY A 619 -18.63 -12.44 -11.43
CA GLY A 619 -18.15 -11.12 -10.95
C GLY A 619 -18.03 -11.01 -9.42
N TYR A 620 -18.16 -12.11 -8.66
CA TYR A 620 -17.97 -12.10 -7.21
C TYR A 620 -16.57 -11.61 -6.78
N GLU A 621 -15.51 -11.97 -7.51
CA GLU A 621 -14.13 -11.60 -7.19
C GLU A 621 -13.79 -10.14 -7.54
N GLU A 622 -14.56 -9.49 -8.42
CA GLU A 622 -14.27 -8.14 -8.89
C GLU A 622 -14.65 -7.04 -7.87
N GLY A 623 -15.47 -7.38 -6.85
CA GLY A 623 -16.00 -6.40 -5.90
C GLY A 623 -16.98 -5.41 -6.50
N GLY A 624 -17.58 -4.54 -5.69
CA GLY A 624 -18.53 -3.52 -6.15
C GLY A 624 -17.86 -2.24 -6.61
N GLN A 625 -18.34 -1.64 -7.69
CA GLN A 625 -17.74 -0.42 -8.25
C GLN A 625 -17.76 0.77 -7.28
N LEU A 626 -18.84 0.95 -6.52
CA LEU A 626 -18.92 2.00 -5.52
C LEU A 626 -18.09 1.65 -4.29
N THR A 627 -18.28 0.44 -3.75
CA THR A 627 -17.65 -0.01 -2.51
C THR A 627 -16.13 -0.07 -2.64
N GLU A 628 -15.58 -0.57 -3.74
CA GLU A 628 -14.13 -0.61 -3.98
C GLU A 628 -13.53 0.79 -4.20
N ARG A 629 -14.22 1.70 -4.91
CA ARG A 629 -13.74 3.07 -5.08
C ARG A 629 -13.70 3.84 -3.77
N VAL A 630 -14.74 3.69 -2.93
CA VAL A 630 -14.81 4.34 -1.61
C VAL A 630 -13.77 3.73 -0.65
N ARG A 631 -13.58 2.40 -0.67
CA ARG A 631 -12.55 1.74 0.13
C ARG A 631 -11.15 2.24 -0.19
N ARG A 632 -10.87 2.49 -1.49
CA ARG A 632 -9.57 3.05 -1.93
C ARG A 632 -9.44 4.55 -1.66
N LYS A 633 -10.57 5.30 -1.66
CA LYS A 633 -10.60 6.74 -1.42
C LYS A 633 -11.72 7.06 -0.41
N PRO A 634 -11.50 6.78 0.89
CA PRO A 634 -12.52 6.98 1.92
C PRO A 634 -12.90 8.46 2.15
N TYR A 635 -12.03 9.37 1.72
CA TYR A 635 -12.27 10.81 1.73
C TYR A 635 -12.56 11.28 0.31
N SER A 636 -13.85 11.29 -0.05
CA SER A 636 -14.25 11.58 -1.41
C SER A 636 -15.63 12.25 -1.49
N VAL A 637 -15.86 12.91 -2.60
CA VAL A 637 -17.20 13.36 -3.00
C VAL A 637 -17.79 12.29 -3.92
N ILE A 638 -18.91 11.71 -3.52
CA ILE A 638 -19.64 10.73 -4.32
C ILE A 638 -20.73 11.46 -5.07
N LEU A 639 -20.64 11.46 -6.39
CA LEU A 639 -21.64 12.05 -7.26
C LEU A 639 -22.44 10.94 -7.96
N LEU A 640 -23.69 10.79 -7.56
CA LEU A 640 -24.66 9.91 -8.21
C LEU A 640 -25.46 10.74 -9.21
N ASP A 641 -25.09 10.63 -10.48
CA ASP A 641 -25.69 11.45 -11.54
C ASP A 641 -27.00 10.82 -12.04
N GLU A 642 -28.04 11.64 -12.26
CA GLU A 642 -29.37 11.21 -12.73
C GLU A 642 -30.04 10.15 -11.84
N ILE A 643 -30.06 10.42 -10.53
CA ILE A 643 -30.53 9.46 -9.50
C ILE A 643 -31.95 8.94 -9.75
N GLU A 644 -32.81 9.71 -10.43
CA GLU A 644 -34.20 9.32 -10.79
C GLU A 644 -34.26 8.14 -11.76
N LYS A 645 -33.15 7.81 -12.44
CA LYS A 645 -33.07 6.66 -13.35
C LYS A 645 -32.68 5.36 -12.66
N ALA A 646 -32.16 5.45 -11.43
CA ALA A 646 -31.71 4.31 -10.67
C ALA A 646 -32.83 3.32 -10.35
N HIS A 647 -32.50 2.03 -10.30
CA HIS A 647 -33.44 1.00 -9.83
C HIS A 647 -33.83 1.26 -8.37
N PRO A 648 -35.08 1.04 -7.93
CA PRO A 648 -35.52 1.28 -6.56
C PRO A 648 -34.71 0.60 -5.47
N ASP A 649 -34.13 -0.57 -5.73
CA ASP A 649 -33.27 -1.27 -4.77
C ASP A 649 -32.02 -0.47 -4.40
N ILE A 650 -31.54 0.45 -5.27
CA ILE A 650 -30.41 1.34 -4.98
C ILE A 650 -30.76 2.32 -3.86
N TYR A 651 -31.99 2.84 -3.84
CA TYR A 651 -32.41 3.72 -2.75
C TYR A 651 -32.41 3.00 -1.41
N ASN A 652 -32.82 1.71 -1.39
CA ASN A 652 -32.81 0.90 -0.18
C ASN A 652 -31.37 0.65 0.33
N ILE A 653 -30.43 0.45 -0.58
CA ILE A 653 -29.01 0.32 -0.24
C ILE A 653 -28.44 1.63 0.30
N LEU A 654 -28.77 2.74 -0.36
CA LEU A 654 -28.33 4.07 0.09
C LEU A 654 -28.89 4.42 1.48
N LEU A 655 -30.06 3.93 1.88
CA LEU A 655 -30.60 4.13 3.23
C LEU A 655 -29.61 3.65 4.31
N GLN A 656 -28.95 2.53 4.10
CA GLN A 656 -27.94 2.01 5.04
C GLN A 656 -26.74 2.97 5.14
N VAL A 657 -26.29 3.52 4.01
CA VAL A 657 -25.20 4.50 3.99
C VAL A 657 -25.60 5.79 4.71
N LEU A 658 -26.85 6.25 4.52
CA LEU A 658 -27.35 7.51 5.06
C LEU A 658 -27.60 7.46 6.57
N ASP A 659 -27.92 6.28 7.11
CA ASP A 659 -28.20 6.08 8.55
C ASP A 659 -26.92 5.73 9.33
N ASP A 660 -26.23 4.68 8.90
CA ASP A 660 -25.09 4.09 9.64
C ASP A 660 -23.74 4.57 9.13
N GLY A 661 -23.71 5.28 7.98
CA GLY A 661 -22.44 5.67 7.33
C GLY A 661 -21.59 4.51 6.87
N GLN A 662 -22.18 3.32 6.73
CA GLN A 662 -21.49 2.11 6.34
C GLN A 662 -22.31 1.31 5.32
N LEU A 663 -21.63 0.56 4.46
CA LEU A 663 -22.26 -0.34 3.50
C LEU A 663 -21.53 -1.68 3.51
N THR A 664 -22.29 -2.78 3.61
CA THR A 664 -21.72 -4.12 3.49
C THR A 664 -21.63 -4.51 2.02
N ASP A 665 -20.44 -4.84 1.54
CA ASP A 665 -20.22 -5.28 0.17
C ASP A 665 -20.66 -6.75 -0.06
N GLY A 666 -20.61 -7.19 -1.31
CA GLY A 666 -20.94 -8.57 -1.67
C GLY A 666 -20.03 -9.64 -1.04
N LEU A 667 -18.84 -9.25 -0.56
CA LEU A 667 -17.90 -10.10 0.17
C LEU A 667 -18.13 -10.11 1.69
N GLY A 668 -19.13 -9.38 2.19
CA GLY A 668 -19.41 -9.25 3.62
C GLY A 668 -18.56 -8.19 4.34
N ARG A 669 -17.71 -7.43 3.64
CA ARG A 669 -16.85 -6.41 4.23
C ARG A 669 -17.63 -5.11 4.43
N LYS A 670 -17.45 -4.46 5.57
CA LYS A 670 -18.05 -3.16 5.87
C LYS A 670 -17.18 -2.04 5.29
N VAL A 671 -17.75 -1.25 4.39
CA VAL A 671 -17.11 -0.09 3.77
C VAL A 671 -17.62 1.17 4.45
N ASP A 672 -16.72 2.02 4.90
CA ASP A 672 -17.02 3.25 5.65
C ASP A 672 -17.26 4.45 4.72
N PHE A 673 -18.39 5.12 4.90
CA PHE A 673 -18.80 6.32 4.15
C PHE A 673 -18.85 7.58 5.04
N LYS A 674 -18.46 7.51 6.31
CA LYS A 674 -18.57 8.65 7.26
C LYS A 674 -17.82 9.89 6.80
N ASN A 675 -16.70 9.68 6.11
CA ASN A 675 -15.85 10.74 5.61
C ASN A 675 -16.16 11.12 4.14
N THR A 676 -17.30 10.69 3.60
CA THR A 676 -17.72 11.03 2.24
C THR A 676 -18.78 12.12 2.23
N LEU A 677 -18.80 12.88 1.14
CA LEU A 677 -19.87 13.83 0.81
C LEU A 677 -20.68 13.23 -0.33
N ILE A 678 -21.97 12.96 -0.10
CA ILE A 678 -22.83 12.31 -1.09
C ILE A 678 -23.71 13.37 -1.78
N ILE A 679 -23.59 13.45 -3.10
CA ILE A 679 -24.33 14.38 -3.95
C ILE A 679 -25.09 13.55 -4.99
N MET A 680 -26.37 13.72 -5.03
CA MET A 680 -27.25 13.11 -6.02
C MET A 680 -27.78 14.20 -6.95
N THR A 681 -27.60 14.07 -8.26
CA THR A 681 -28.18 15.05 -9.19
C THR A 681 -29.47 14.52 -9.79
N SER A 682 -30.40 15.43 -10.04
CA SER A 682 -31.67 15.09 -10.68
C SER A 682 -32.24 16.25 -11.51
N ASN A 683 -32.99 15.88 -12.52
CA ASN A 683 -33.75 16.82 -13.37
C ASN A 683 -35.23 16.79 -13.11
N ILE A 684 -35.66 16.15 -12.01
CA ILE A 684 -37.09 16.06 -11.63
C ILE A 684 -37.66 17.44 -11.35
N GLY A 685 -38.91 17.65 -11.76
CA GLY A 685 -39.65 18.90 -11.54
C GLY A 685 -39.34 20.02 -12.53
N VAL A 686 -38.20 19.98 -13.24
CA VAL A 686 -37.83 21.04 -14.19
C VAL A 686 -38.79 21.16 -15.37
N ARG A 687 -39.29 20.04 -15.90
CA ARG A 687 -40.30 20.04 -16.98
C ARG A 687 -41.63 20.61 -16.51
N GLN A 688 -42.05 20.27 -15.31
CA GLN A 688 -43.29 20.74 -14.69
C GLN A 688 -43.23 22.24 -14.41
N LEU A 689 -42.08 22.78 -14.00
CA LEU A 689 -41.87 24.21 -13.81
C LEU A 689 -41.97 24.99 -15.12
N LYS A 690 -41.50 24.46 -16.24
CA LYS A 690 -41.64 25.08 -17.57
C LYS A 690 -43.10 25.11 -18.04
N ASP A 691 -43.84 24.08 -17.78
CA ASP A 691 -45.27 23.97 -18.16
C ASP A 691 -46.16 24.92 -17.35
N PHE A 692 -45.79 25.23 -16.09
CA PHE A 692 -46.49 26.18 -15.23
C PHE A 692 -46.06 27.64 -15.46
N GLY A 693 -44.85 27.92 -15.97
CA GLY A 693 -44.25 29.25 -16.14
C GLY A 693 -44.71 30.00 -17.41
N THR A 694 -45.57 29.43 -18.26
CA THR A 694 -46.04 30.07 -19.51
C THR A 694 -47.29 30.98 -19.33
N GLY A 695 -47.61 31.37 -18.09
CA GLY A 695 -48.63 32.37 -17.83
C GLY A 695 -48.21 33.80 -18.19
N VAL A 696 -48.66 34.33 -19.30
CA VAL A 696 -48.47 35.74 -19.75
C VAL A 696 -49.08 36.69 -18.71
N GLY A 697 -48.22 37.42 -17.94
CA GLY A 697 -48.70 38.49 -17.06
C GLY A 697 -47.55 39.24 -16.38
N PHE A 698 -47.68 40.58 -16.30
CA PHE A 698 -46.73 41.52 -15.69
C PHE A 698 -46.41 41.15 -14.24
N THR A 699 -45.10 40.99 -13.92
CA THR A 699 -44.59 40.58 -12.60
C THR A 699 -44.37 41.80 -11.70
N THR A 700 -45.04 41.83 -10.54
CA THR A 700 -44.73 42.70 -9.40
C THR A 700 -43.90 41.91 -8.36
N SER A 701 -43.08 42.59 -7.53
CA SER A 701 -42.19 41.96 -6.55
C SER A 701 -42.89 41.00 -5.58
N ALA A 702 -44.11 41.28 -5.17
CA ALA A 702 -44.94 40.38 -4.36
C ALA A 702 -45.40 39.12 -5.11
N LYS A 703 -45.39 39.11 -6.44
CA LYS A 703 -45.73 37.97 -7.29
C LYS A 703 -44.50 37.03 -7.47
N MET A 704 -43.31 37.60 -7.41
CA MET A 704 -42.08 36.79 -7.46
C MET A 704 -41.90 35.88 -6.23
N GLU A 705 -42.16 36.36 -5.01
CA GLU A 705 -42.10 35.55 -3.77
C GLU A 705 -43.17 34.45 -3.78
N SER A 706 -44.38 34.74 -4.26
CA SER A 706 -45.42 33.71 -4.37
C SER A 706 -45.17 32.68 -5.48
N GLU A 707 -44.49 33.04 -6.56
CA GLU A 707 -44.04 32.12 -7.63
C GLU A 707 -42.88 31.21 -7.15
N GLU A 708 -41.96 31.70 -6.34
CA GLU A 708 -40.90 30.89 -5.75
C GLU A 708 -41.43 29.84 -4.76
N GLU A 709 -42.42 30.21 -3.93
CA GLU A 709 -43.10 29.27 -3.03
C GLU A 709 -43.90 28.21 -3.81
N ALA A 710 -44.62 28.63 -4.87
CA ALA A 710 -45.35 27.71 -5.74
C ALA A 710 -44.40 26.75 -6.46
N ASN A 711 -43.24 27.23 -6.95
CA ASN A 711 -42.23 26.42 -7.59
C ASN A 711 -41.61 25.40 -6.62
N LYS A 712 -41.33 25.79 -5.37
CA LYS A 712 -40.89 24.87 -4.31
C LYS A 712 -41.92 23.78 -4.03
N ALA A 713 -43.19 24.14 -3.95
CA ALA A 713 -44.25 23.16 -3.71
C ALA A 713 -44.43 22.15 -4.87
N VAL A 714 -44.25 22.58 -6.12
CA VAL A 714 -44.28 21.70 -7.30
C VAL A 714 -43.09 20.71 -7.26
N ILE A 715 -41.88 21.20 -6.95
CA ILE A 715 -40.70 20.39 -6.83
C ILE A 715 -40.82 19.37 -5.69
N GLU A 716 -41.29 19.78 -4.51
CA GLU A 716 -41.54 18.87 -3.39
C GLU A 716 -42.55 17.77 -3.73
N LYS A 717 -43.62 18.12 -4.45
CA LYS A 717 -44.62 17.15 -4.91
C LYS A 717 -44.02 16.14 -5.90
N ALA A 718 -43.17 16.59 -6.79
CA ALA A 718 -42.49 15.76 -7.75
C ALA A 718 -41.48 14.80 -7.05
N LEU A 719 -40.71 15.30 -6.07
CA LEU A 719 -39.81 14.49 -5.25
C LEU A 719 -40.57 13.42 -4.46
N LYS A 720 -41.66 13.78 -3.77
CA LYS A 720 -42.49 12.82 -3.00
C LYS A 720 -43.15 11.77 -3.88
N LYS A 721 -43.28 12.00 -5.18
CA LYS A 721 -43.79 11.02 -6.14
C LYS A 721 -42.73 10.03 -6.57
N THR A 722 -41.46 10.45 -6.61
CA THR A 722 -40.35 9.64 -7.15
C THR A 722 -39.58 8.89 -6.05
N PHE A 723 -39.38 9.52 -4.91
CA PHE A 723 -38.61 8.98 -3.78
C PHE A 723 -39.51 8.68 -2.59
N SER A 724 -39.20 7.61 -1.85
CA SER A 724 -39.92 7.31 -0.62
C SER A 724 -39.73 8.41 0.43
N PRO A 725 -40.74 8.67 1.28
CA PRO A 725 -40.59 9.62 2.37
C PRO A 725 -39.44 9.31 3.30
N GLU A 726 -39.17 8.02 3.50
CA GLU A 726 -38.07 7.52 4.31
C GLU A 726 -36.70 7.96 3.75
N PHE A 727 -36.50 7.86 2.45
CA PHE A 727 -35.28 8.30 1.78
C PHE A 727 -35.11 9.82 1.86
N LEU A 728 -36.18 10.60 1.61
CA LEU A 728 -36.12 12.05 1.66
C LEU A 728 -35.79 12.60 3.07
N ASN A 729 -36.27 11.94 4.13
CA ASN A 729 -36.04 12.37 5.51
C ASN A 729 -34.58 12.13 5.97
N ARG A 730 -33.79 11.32 5.25
CA ARG A 730 -32.37 11.05 5.55
C ARG A 730 -31.41 11.95 4.80
N ILE A 731 -31.92 12.76 3.89
CA ILE A 731 -31.13 13.72 3.12
C ILE A 731 -30.99 15.01 3.93
N ASP A 732 -29.80 15.58 4.00
CA ASP A 732 -29.54 16.80 4.77
C ASP A 732 -30.24 18.02 4.19
N ASP A 733 -30.21 18.18 2.86
CA ASP A 733 -30.92 19.28 2.18
C ASP A 733 -31.15 18.97 0.69
N VAL A 734 -32.22 19.59 0.15
CA VAL A 734 -32.53 19.63 -1.27
C VAL A 734 -32.11 20.99 -1.83
N VAL A 735 -31.11 20.97 -2.70
CA VAL A 735 -30.46 22.16 -3.25
C VAL A 735 -31.01 22.43 -4.66
N ILE A 736 -31.70 23.54 -4.84
CA ILE A 736 -32.26 23.95 -6.14
C ILE A 736 -31.24 24.81 -6.87
N PHE A 737 -30.94 24.48 -8.11
CA PHE A 737 -30.09 25.23 -9.01
C PHE A 737 -30.96 26.06 -9.95
N ASN A 738 -30.73 27.36 -9.98
CA ASN A 738 -31.44 28.30 -10.82
C ASN A 738 -30.90 28.29 -12.25
N SER A 739 -31.71 28.71 -13.20
CA SER A 739 -31.29 28.96 -14.58
C SER A 739 -30.25 30.07 -14.63
N LEU A 740 -29.27 29.97 -15.52
CA LEU A 740 -28.22 30.96 -15.66
C LEU A 740 -28.72 32.19 -16.42
N SER A 741 -28.40 33.38 -15.89
CA SER A 741 -28.62 34.67 -16.60
C SER A 741 -27.52 34.89 -17.66
N ARG A 742 -27.77 35.84 -18.56
CA ARG A 742 -26.76 36.21 -19.58
C ARG A 742 -25.46 36.73 -18.95
N GLU A 743 -25.55 37.49 -17.86
CA GLU A 743 -24.39 37.96 -17.09
C GLU A 743 -23.57 36.80 -16.54
N ASN A 744 -24.24 35.82 -15.96
CA ASN A 744 -23.57 34.61 -15.47
C ASN A 744 -22.83 33.84 -16.57
N ILE A 745 -23.33 33.89 -17.82
CA ILE A 745 -22.66 33.25 -18.96
C ILE A 745 -21.34 33.96 -19.29
N PHE A 746 -21.31 35.30 -19.20
CA PHE A 746 -20.07 36.06 -19.40
C PHE A 746 -19.00 35.68 -18.35
N ASP A 747 -19.40 35.62 -17.08
CA ASP A 747 -18.49 35.21 -16.00
C ASP A 747 -17.98 33.76 -16.19
N ILE A 748 -18.83 32.87 -16.69
CA ILE A 748 -18.44 31.46 -17.00
C ILE A 748 -17.46 31.45 -18.16
N ILE A 749 -17.64 32.26 -19.20
CA ILE A 749 -16.67 32.40 -20.30
C ILE A 749 -15.32 32.85 -19.75
N ASP A 750 -15.29 33.83 -18.84
CA ASP A 750 -14.03 34.30 -18.25
C ASP A 750 -13.31 33.21 -17.46
N ILE A 751 -14.04 32.34 -16.74
CA ILE A 751 -13.46 31.19 -16.04
C ILE A 751 -12.89 30.17 -17.02
N LEU A 752 -13.64 29.84 -18.08
CA LEU A 752 -13.18 28.89 -19.12
C LEU A 752 -11.97 29.40 -19.87
N MET A 753 -11.97 30.71 -20.15
CA MET A 753 -10.87 31.39 -20.83
C MET A 753 -9.56 31.37 -20.03
N LYS A 754 -9.62 31.40 -18.68
CA LYS A 754 -8.41 31.23 -17.86
C LYS A 754 -7.66 29.95 -18.19
N GLY A 755 -8.38 28.86 -18.45
CA GLY A 755 -7.80 27.58 -18.87
C GLY A 755 -7.12 27.65 -20.25
N VAL A 756 -7.78 28.31 -21.21
CA VAL A 756 -7.24 28.53 -22.58
C VAL A 756 -6.01 29.44 -22.52
N MET A 757 -6.12 30.55 -21.78
CA MET A 757 -5.00 31.50 -21.59
C MET A 757 -3.77 30.83 -20.97
N LYS A 758 -3.95 29.98 -19.95
CA LYS A 758 -2.84 29.25 -19.33
C LYS A 758 -2.13 28.33 -20.34
N ARG A 759 -2.88 27.63 -21.22
CA ARG A 759 -2.29 26.81 -22.29
C ARG A 759 -1.52 27.64 -23.30
N LEU A 760 -2.08 28.80 -23.71
CA LEU A 760 -1.42 29.71 -24.63
C LEU A 760 -0.16 30.36 -24.04
N THR A 761 -0.19 30.73 -22.74
CA THR A 761 0.98 31.27 -22.05
C THR A 761 2.13 30.26 -22.01
N ASN A 762 1.82 28.96 -21.81
CA ASN A 762 2.81 27.89 -21.88
C ASN A 762 3.41 27.71 -23.27
N LEU A 763 2.70 28.15 -24.35
CA LEU A 763 3.19 28.18 -25.71
C LEU A 763 3.86 29.53 -26.07
N GLY A 764 3.97 30.44 -25.10
CA GLY A 764 4.60 31.78 -25.31
C GLY A 764 3.67 32.87 -25.82
N PHE A 765 2.34 32.66 -25.89
CA PHE A 765 1.36 33.58 -26.41
C PHE A 765 0.43 34.15 -25.32
N SER A 766 -0.08 35.36 -25.53
CA SER A 766 -1.13 35.96 -24.71
C SER A 766 -2.37 36.21 -25.58
N LEU A 767 -3.57 36.00 -24.99
CA LEU A 767 -4.85 36.21 -25.69
C LEU A 767 -5.68 37.27 -24.96
N GLU A 768 -6.18 38.27 -25.69
CA GLU A 768 -7.17 39.23 -25.22
C GLU A 768 -8.49 39.05 -26.00
N LEU A 769 -9.60 38.95 -25.27
CA LEU A 769 -10.93 38.80 -25.84
C LEU A 769 -11.69 40.15 -25.79
N SER A 770 -12.18 40.62 -26.93
CA SER A 770 -13.07 41.79 -26.92
C SER A 770 -14.45 41.48 -26.29
N GLU A 771 -15.16 42.47 -25.81
CA GLU A 771 -16.52 42.31 -25.29
C GLU A 771 -17.52 41.80 -26.36
N LYS A 772 -17.30 42.18 -27.62
CA LYS A 772 -18.07 41.66 -28.75
C LYS A 772 -17.82 40.17 -28.99
N ALA A 773 -16.58 39.74 -28.92
CA ALA A 773 -16.22 38.32 -29.04
C ALA A 773 -16.81 37.49 -27.91
N LYS A 774 -16.83 38.01 -26.67
CA LYS A 774 -17.49 37.33 -25.53
C LYS A 774 -19.01 37.20 -25.77
N SER A 775 -19.66 38.30 -26.26
CA SER A 775 -21.11 38.28 -26.58
C SER A 775 -21.42 37.26 -27.67
N PHE A 776 -20.60 37.19 -28.71
CA PHE A 776 -20.73 36.20 -29.78
C PHE A 776 -20.61 34.75 -29.23
N LEU A 777 -19.62 34.48 -28.41
CA LEU A 777 -19.45 33.16 -27.79
C LEU A 777 -20.61 32.82 -26.86
N ALA A 778 -21.12 33.78 -26.12
CA ALA A 778 -22.30 33.61 -25.25
C ALA A 778 -23.55 33.27 -26.08
N ASP A 779 -23.80 33.96 -27.17
CA ASP A 779 -24.95 33.72 -28.03
C ASP A 779 -24.90 32.39 -28.78
N LYS A 780 -23.69 31.89 -29.12
CA LYS A 780 -23.51 30.60 -29.76
C LYS A 780 -23.38 29.42 -28.77
N GLY A 781 -22.98 29.71 -27.53
CA GLY A 781 -22.71 28.72 -26.50
C GLY A 781 -23.79 28.56 -25.47
N TYR A 782 -24.85 29.43 -25.43
CA TYR A 782 -25.98 29.34 -24.52
C TYR A 782 -27.18 28.76 -25.22
N ASP A 783 -27.79 27.78 -24.61
CA ASP A 783 -29.06 27.20 -25.01
C ASP A 783 -30.00 27.16 -23.79
N SER A 784 -31.22 27.62 -23.94
CA SER A 784 -32.22 27.64 -22.86
C SER A 784 -32.60 26.27 -22.32
N GLN A 785 -32.34 25.19 -23.08
CA GLN A 785 -32.59 23.79 -22.68
C GLN A 785 -31.39 23.13 -22.08
N PHE A 786 -30.20 23.43 -22.60
CA PHE A 786 -28.93 22.77 -22.23
C PHE A 786 -27.98 23.63 -21.37
N GLY A 787 -28.43 24.88 -21.03
CA GLY A 787 -27.67 25.83 -20.23
C GLY A 787 -26.31 26.18 -20.84
N ALA A 788 -25.26 26.22 -20.02
CA ALA A 788 -23.89 26.49 -20.42
C ALA A 788 -23.12 25.25 -20.97
N ARG A 789 -23.77 24.08 -21.12
CA ARG A 789 -23.10 22.87 -21.60
C ARG A 789 -22.55 22.98 -23.04
N PRO A 790 -23.24 23.66 -23.98
CA PRO A 790 -22.70 23.87 -25.33
C PRO A 790 -21.54 24.86 -25.40
N LEU A 791 -21.31 25.66 -24.34
CA LEU A 791 -20.30 26.73 -24.32
C LEU A 791 -18.87 26.20 -24.55
N HIS A 792 -18.53 25.09 -23.99
CA HIS A 792 -17.23 24.45 -24.25
C HIS A 792 -17.02 24.13 -25.74
N ARG A 793 -18.05 23.59 -26.38
CA ARG A 793 -17.98 23.30 -27.83
C ARG A 793 -17.95 24.58 -28.67
N ALA A 794 -18.65 25.65 -28.22
CA ALA A 794 -18.61 26.92 -28.88
C ALA A 794 -17.23 27.57 -28.79
N ILE A 795 -16.59 27.54 -27.61
CA ILE A 795 -15.23 28.03 -27.42
C ILE A 795 -14.27 27.20 -28.30
N GLN A 796 -14.33 25.89 -28.30
CA GLN A 796 -13.51 25.04 -29.14
C GLN A 796 -13.69 25.39 -30.62
N LYS A 797 -14.91 25.34 -31.12
CA LYS A 797 -15.22 25.49 -32.54
C LYS A 797 -14.94 26.88 -33.09
N TYR A 798 -15.27 27.93 -32.30
CA TYR A 798 -15.25 29.31 -32.79
C TYR A 798 -14.00 30.09 -32.35
N LEU A 799 -13.30 29.60 -31.29
CA LEU A 799 -12.10 30.25 -30.79
C LEU A 799 -10.84 29.36 -30.93
N GLU A 800 -10.83 28.15 -30.30
CA GLU A 800 -9.60 27.32 -30.25
C GLU A 800 -9.19 26.79 -31.64
N ASP A 801 -10.14 26.24 -32.41
CA ASP A 801 -9.86 25.67 -33.74
C ASP A 801 -9.38 26.77 -34.73
N PRO A 802 -10.04 27.94 -34.90
CA PRO A 802 -9.54 28.99 -35.77
C PRO A 802 -8.24 29.63 -35.26
N LEU A 803 -8.08 29.74 -33.94
CA LEU A 803 -6.84 30.26 -33.35
C LEU A 803 -5.66 29.34 -33.62
N ALA A 804 -5.86 28.02 -33.58
CA ALA A 804 -4.83 27.05 -33.92
C ALA A 804 -4.42 27.14 -35.41
N GLU A 805 -5.39 27.35 -36.34
CA GLU A 805 -5.11 27.56 -37.76
C GLU A 805 -4.30 28.84 -37.99
N GLU A 806 -4.65 29.94 -37.29
CA GLU A 806 -3.93 31.21 -37.43
C GLU A 806 -2.49 31.12 -36.88
N ILE A 807 -2.29 30.44 -35.74
CA ILE A 807 -0.96 30.21 -35.16
C ILE A 807 -0.09 29.36 -36.10
N LEU A 808 -0.67 28.38 -36.83
CA LEU A 808 0.04 27.56 -37.79
C LEU A 808 0.36 28.28 -39.12
N ASN A 809 -0.54 29.19 -39.55
CA ASN A 809 -0.42 29.86 -40.83
C ASN A 809 0.43 31.14 -40.78
N MET A 810 0.56 31.77 -39.65
CA MET A 810 1.31 33.00 -39.45
C MET A 810 2.62 32.76 -38.74
N ASN A 811 3.69 33.49 -39.10
CA ASN A 811 4.97 33.52 -38.39
C ASN A 811 4.83 34.32 -37.07
N VAL A 812 4.09 33.77 -36.09
CA VAL A 812 3.86 34.38 -34.80
C VAL A 812 5.12 34.20 -33.96
N LYS A 813 5.65 35.28 -33.37
CA LYS A 813 6.84 35.21 -32.50
C LYS A 813 6.41 35.05 -31.04
N GLU A 814 7.22 34.32 -30.26
CA GLU A 814 7.04 34.25 -28.83
C GLU A 814 6.96 35.63 -28.17
N GLY A 815 5.88 35.90 -27.45
CA GLY A 815 5.62 37.18 -26.79
C GLY A 815 4.57 38.08 -27.44
N ASP A 816 3.99 37.70 -28.58
CA ASP A 816 2.94 38.47 -29.24
C ASP A 816 1.60 38.32 -28.52
N VAL A 817 0.81 39.41 -28.51
CA VAL A 817 -0.55 39.44 -27.93
C VAL A 817 -1.56 39.26 -29.05
N LEU A 818 -2.33 38.18 -28.99
CA LEU A 818 -3.45 37.89 -29.87
C LEU A 818 -4.70 38.61 -29.35
N VAL A 819 -5.38 39.35 -30.22
CA VAL A 819 -6.66 39.97 -29.89
C VAL A 819 -7.75 39.31 -30.74
N ALA A 820 -8.71 38.66 -30.08
CA ALA A 820 -9.86 38.07 -30.73
C ALA A 820 -11.05 39.07 -30.71
N ASP A 821 -11.55 39.43 -31.88
CA ASP A 821 -12.70 40.26 -32.08
C ASP A 821 -13.71 39.62 -33.06
N THR A 822 -14.91 40.13 -33.14
CA THR A 822 -15.90 39.64 -34.11
C THR A 822 -15.72 40.32 -35.47
N ASP A 823 -16.02 39.54 -36.53
CA ASP A 823 -16.15 40.06 -37.88
C ASP A 823 -17.31 41.07 -37.99
N GLU A 824 -17.29 41.96 -39.01
CA GLU A 824 -18.36 42.96 -39.21
C GLU A 824 -19.75 42.34 -39.35
N GLU A 825 -19.85 41.12 -39.88
CA GLU A 825 -21.10 40.38 -40.03
C GLU A 825 -21.47 39.54 -38.77
N GLN A 826 -20.66 39.55 -37.69
CA GLN A 826 -20.84 38.74 -36.47
C GLN A 826 -21.02 37.24 -36.72
N THR A 827 -20.35 36.72 -37.77
CA THR A 827 -20.45 35.28 -38.12
C THR A 827 -19.29 34.47 -37.64
N LYS A 828 -18.08 35.07 -37.52
CA LYS A 828 -16.84 34.43 -37.08
C LYS A 828 -15.99 35.32 -36.17
N LEU A 829 -15.05 34.74 -35.46
CA LEU A 829 -14.03 35.50 -34.76
C LEU A 829 -12.86 35.78 -35.68
N SER A 830 -12.38 37.02 -35.67
CA SER A 830 -11.17 37.46 -36.38
C SER A 830 -10.06 37.67 -35.35
N PHE A 831 -8.83 37.31 -35.73
CA PHE A 831 -7.65 37.43 -34.87
C PHE A 831 -6.73 38.51 -35.42
N THR A 832 -6.36 39.44 -34.54
CA THR A 832 -5.38 40.50 -34.86
C THR A 832 -4.21 40.44 -33.90
N PHE A 833 -3.03 40.72 -34.38
CA PHE A 833 -1.80 40.66 -33.60
C PHE A 833 -1.36 42.07 -33.20
N LYS A 834 -1.17 42.27 -31.89
CA LYS A 834 -0.50 43.44 -31.32
C LYS A 834 0.93 43.06 -30.94
N GLN A 835 1.92 43.62 -31.64
CA GLN A 835 3.30 43.54 -31.18
C GLN A 835 3.43 44.21 -29.82
N ARG A 836 4.02 43.55 -28.88
CA ARG A 836 4.30 44.12 -27.56
C ARG A 836 5.34 45.23 -27.76
N THR A 837 4.94 46.49 -27.72
CA THR A 837 5.87 47.62 -27.57
C THR A 837 6.66 47.41 -26.29
N SER A 838 7.95 47.13 -26.41
CA SER A 838 8.88 46.96 -25.32
C SER A 838 8.81 48.20 -24.43
N ALA A 839 8.37 48.06 -23.20
CA ALA A 839 8.51 49.11 -22.21
C ALA A 839 9.99 49.39 -22.01
N PRO A 840 10.43 50.67 -21.91
CA PRO A 840 11.82 51.00 -21.77
C PRO A 840 12.37 50.40 -20.45
N THR A 841 13.40 49.58 -20.60
CA THR A 841 14.26 49.10 -19.51
C THR A 841 14.75 50.32 -18.72
N LYS A 842 14.30 50.51 -17.50
CA LYS A 842 14.96 51.42 -16.57
C LYS A 842 16.30 50.81 -16.23
N ALA A 843 17.34 51.41 -16.78
CA ALA A 843 18.71 51.25 -16.31
C ALA A 843 18.82 51.91 -14.93
N SER A 844 19.17 51.14 -13.93
CA SER A 844 20.09 51.48 -12.83
C SER A 844 20.19 50.30 -11.86
#